data_6ad3432cf1093b64f2cf97b051e894f1
#
_entry.id   6ad3432cf1093b64f2cf97b051e894f1
#
_cell.length_a   1.000
_cell.length_b   1.000
_cell.length_c   1.000
_cell.angle_alpha   90.00
_cell.angle_beta   90.00
_cell.angle_gamma   90.00
#
_symmetry.space_group_name_H-M   'P 1'
#
loop_
_entity.id
_entity.type
_entity.pdbx_description
1 polymer ?
#
loop_
_entity_poly.entity_id
_entity_poly.type
_entity_poly.pdbx_seq_one_letter_code
_entity_poly.pdbx_strand_id
1 'polypeptide(L)'
;MPAGTSAASGTPAAPGKGSELSGDSAAPASSGASGSAAAPAETGEENAAAPTRPGRFGRLTQDEGVRKLTGMYRNWFLDYASYVILERAVPHVEDGLKPVQRRILHAMKTVDDGRYNKVAGIVGETMKYHPHGDASIKDALVQLGQKDLLIDCQGNWGNILTGDEAAAGRYIEARLSKFALDVVFNRKTTEWMRSYDGRNDEPVTLPIKFPLLLAQGSDGIAVGLASKILPHNFVELINAAIAHLEGRDFQLYPDFPTGGMADVSRYNDGLRGGAVKVRAKISKIDKRTLAITEIPYTTTTESIKESIIKANDKGKIKIRKVDDNTADKVEIVIQVAPDESSDKTIDALYAFTDCEVSIAPNACVIWDEKPHFLGVKEILRRSAEHTKYLLGRELEIRLGELQEAWHAASLERIFIEHRLYQLIEGCKTREEAYAAVDKGLEPFKKQLRREVTTEDVQKLTELKFIRISRYDTEKADNEIRQIEEDIRSTQYHLAHLTEYAVAWYERIRDKYGKGRERRTELREFDSIEATKVAVTNARLYVDRAEGFFGIGKSMKDAEPVCDCSDIDDVIVFTKEGRYVITKVSDKAFFQKGIYYIGVFKRNDERTIYNVLYRDGKNGPLMMKRCAIKGVTRDKEYDITKGTPKSEILYMSVNPNGEAEVLKVYFKPRPRLKKVIVDLDFSTLAIKGRQSQGNLFSRYGIHKIVLKERGASTLGGLNVWFDEDVRRLNSDGRGKWLGEFKGDDKLIVWTSKNQYYITGYDLGQHFPDETVRVDRYDPDRIYSLCYYDRGQRYYYMKRFTAETSDRLQAFLDEDADFVCVTDCRGAQLEIAYKGAHATRPADLVDVDEFVGVKSHRAKGKRLTTYDVAALRFVEPELPPEPDGEEVPSDGDPDGAFGGGNPAAAADGAAVGSEDAGNAGNASGNAGHAGHDGHAGNGAVPGNPEGPAGNVPGAAGRDAVSRTGKPAAAKPVAATHGLPQSGTVAGGVEFEIERAKGDADEMIDPEQLNLF
;
A
#
# COMPACT_ATOMS: atom_id res chain seq x y z
N MET A 1 -43.33 5.24 -41.70
CA MET A 1 -43.65 5.26 -43.15
C MET A 1 -44.61 6.41 -43.47
N PRO A 2 -44.49 7.14 -44.59
CA PRO A 2 -43.46 7.11 -45.61
C PRO A 2 -42.74 8.48 -45.77
N ALA A 3 -41.54 8.49 -46.22
CA ALA A 3 -41.01 8.66 -47.61
C ALA A 3 -41.08 10.10 -48.12
N GLY A 4 -40.15 10.66 -48.75
CA GLY A 4 -39.04 10.31 -49.56
C GLY A 4 -38.32 11.48 -50.12
N THR A 5 -37.15 11.19 -50.60
CA THR A 5 -36.53 11.58 -51.91
C THR A 5 -36.21 13.08 -52.17
N SER A 6 -35.10 13.53 -52.71
CA SER A 6 -34.03 12.92 -53.52
C SER A 6 -33.03 14.02 -53.91
N ALA A 7 -31.74 13.68 -54.05
CA ALA A 7 -30.81 13.93 -55.16
C ALA A 7 -30.48 15.41 -55.57
N ALA A 8 -29.34 15.81 -56.04
CA ALA A 8 -28.10 15.21 -56.50
C ALA A 8 -27.11 16.32 -56.90
N SER A 9 -25.82 15.98 -56.94
CA SER A 9 -24.79 16.37 -57.95
C SER A 9 -24.22 17.79 -57.92
N GLY A 10 -22.92 17.99 -57.88
CA GLY A 10 -21.93 17.90 -58.88
C GLY A 10 -20.62 18.56 -58.48
N THR A 11 -19.55 17.85 -58.57
CA THR A 11 -18.19 18.31 -58.83
C THR A 11 -18.06 18.68 -60.32
N PRO A 12 -17.08 19.47 -60.84
CA PRO A 12 -15.64 19.19 -60.70
C PRO A 12 -14.62 20.36 -60.84
N ALA A 13 -13.35 19.99 -60.66
CA ALA A 13 -12.12 20.34 -61.38
C ALA A 13 -11.27 21.58 -61.04
N ALA A 14 -10.02 21.25 -60.68
CA ALA A 14 -8.81 22.10 -60.87
C ALA A 14 -8.48 22.24 -62.39
N PRO A 15 -7.50 23.05 -62.90
CA PRO A 15 -6.12 23.11 -62.50
C PRO A 15 -5.32 24.42 -62.80
N GLY A 16 -4.00 24.41 -62.47
CA GLY A 16 -2.98 25.16 -63.26
C GLY A 16 -2.03 25.98 -62.44
N LYS A 17 -0.84 25.57 -62.16
CA LYS A 17 0.49 25.71 -62.79
C LYS A 17 1.11 27.10 -62.96
N GLY A 18 2.34 27.20 -62.45
CA GLY A 18 3.48 27.93 -62.99
C GLY A 18 3.86 29.18 -62.18
N SER A 19 5.06 29.51 -61.87
CA SER A 19 6.44 29.17 -62.22
C SER A 19 7.31 30.20 -61.50
N GLU A 20 8.41 29.74 -60.94
CA GLU A 20 9.81 30.19 -61.03
C GLU A 20 10.13 31.68 -61.13
N LEU A 21 11.06 32.06 -60.25
CA LEU A 21 12.44 32.59 -60.54
C LEU A 21 12.93 33.47 -59.39
N SER A 22 13.95 33.00 -58.66
CA SER A 22 15.39 33.30 -58.72
C SER A 22 15.85 34.72 -58.44
N GLY A 23 16.92 34.86 -57.63
CA GLY A 23 17.90 35.90 -57.61
C GLY A 23 18.19 36.47 -56.24
N ASP A 24 19.13 36.05 -55.56
CA ASP A 24 20.57 36.33 -55.46
C ASP A 24 20.90 37.71 -54.87
N SER A 25 21.80 37.68 -53.90
CA SER A 25 23.04 38.38 -53.58
C SER A 25 23.09 39.47 -52.50
N ALA A 26 24.02 39.11 -51.66
CA ALA A 26 25.17 39.87 -51.11
C ALA A 26 25.00 40.91 -50.01
N ALA A 27 25.76 40.61 -48.95
CA ALA A 27 26.27 41.57 -47.97
C ALA A 27 27.16 42.66 -48.62
N PRO A 28 27.45 43.78 -47.94
CA PRO A 28 28.70 43.76 -47.19
C PRO A 28 28.74 44.56 -45.86
N ALA A 29 29.88 44.35 -45.22
CA ALA A 29 30.41 44.93 -44.01
C ALA A 29 30.69 46.44 -44.02
N SER A 30 30.80 47.08 -42.84
CA SER A 30 32.00 47.74 -42.29
C SER A 30 31.64 48.73 -41.17
N SER A 31 32.32 48.62 -40.10
CA SER A 31 33.31 49.55 -39.40
C SER A 31 32.63 50.78 -38.75
N GLY A 32 32.90 51.05 -37.50
CA GLY A 32 34.08 51.37 -36.77
C GLY A 32 33.77 52.19 -35.55
N ALA A 33 34.58 52.01 -34.59
CA ALA A 33 35.35 52.82 -33.70
C ALA A 33 34.73 53.71 -32.60
N SER A 34 35.14 53.33 -31.38
CA SER A 34 35.94 54.10 -30.40
C SER A 34 35.32 55.16 -29.48
N GLY A 35 35.68 55.00 -28.17
CA GLY A 35 35.67 56.04 -27.14
C GLY A 35 35.40 55.47 -25.75
N SER A 36 36.30 55.02 -25.00
CA SER A 36 37.21 55.57 -24.01
C SER A 36 36.59 56.51 -22.96
N ALA A 37 36.60 56.09 -21.70
CA ALA A 37 37.06 56.76 -20.47
C ALA A 37 36.53 56.03 -19.22
N ALA A 38 37.39 55.42 -18.45
CA ALA A 38 38.12 55.80 -17.25
C ALA A 38 37.35 55.57 -15.93
N ALA A 39 37.99 54.76 -15.13
CA ALA A 39 37.70 54.41 -13.73
C ALA A 39 37.91 55.59 -12.77
N PRO A 40 37.50 55.50 -11.48
CA PRO A 40 38.53 55.28 -10.50
C PRO A 40 38.28 54.15 -9.48
N ALA A 41 39.44 53.74 -8.89
CA ALA A 41 39.74 52.76 -7.96
C ALA A 41 39.47 53.22 -6.51
N GLU A 42 39.56 52.24 -5.63
CA GLU A 42 40.08 52.14 -4.25
C GLU A 42 39.09 51.43 -3.33
N THR A 43 39.38 50.56 -2.38
CA THR A 43 40.57 50.08 -1.69
C THR A 43 40.11 48.82 -0.93
N GLY A 44 40.70 47.79 -0.86
CA GLY A 44 41.72 47.12 -0.15
C GLY A 44 41.40 46.75 1.27
N GLU A 45 41.33 45.44 1.56
CA GLU A 45 41.90 44.90 2.80
C GLU A 45 42.21 43.40 2.65
N GLU A 46 43.51 43.11 2.78
CA GLU A 46 44.10 41.80 2.83
C GLU A 46 43.72 41.09 4.14
N ASN A 47 43.43 39.80 4.06
CA ASN A 47 43.71 38.90 5.17
C ASN A 47 44.40 37.63 4.64
N ALA A 48 45.66 37.51 5.12
CA ALA A 48 46.60 36.49 4.77
C ALA A 48 46.19 35.10 5.27
N ALA A 49 46.20 34.13 4.38
CA ALA A 49 46.22 32.71 4.72
C ALA A 49 47.53 32.07 4.29
N ALA A 50 48.15 31.32 5.18
CA ALA A 50 49.45 30.69 5.10
C ALA A 50 49.63 29.72 3.92
N PRO A 51 50.85 29.48 3.44
CA PRO A 51 51.12 28.72 2.23
C PRO A 51 51.13 27.22 2.48
N THR A 52 50.23 26.50 1.81
CA THR A 52 50.32 25.04 1.65
C THR A 52 51.24 24.67 0.49
N ARG A 53 52.14 23.72 0.73
CA ARG A 53 53.13 23.20 -0.22
C ARG A 53 52.50 22.68 -1.52
N PRO A 54 53.08 22.90 -2.68
CA PRO A 54 52.55 22.44 -3.96
C PRO A 54 52.86 20.96 -4.17
N GLY A 55 51.80 20.17 -4.34
CA GLY A 55 51.90 18.82 -4.87
C GLY A 55 52.26 18.83 -6.36
N ARG A 56 52.96 17.80 -6.77
CA ARG A 56 53.67 17.55 -8.01
C ARG A 56 52.75 17.31 -9.24
N PHE A 57 51.85 18.24 -9.54
CA PHE A 57 51.18 18.29 -10.82
C PHE A 57 51.33 19.68 -11.43
N GLY A 58 51.87 19.69 -12.65
CA GLY A 58 52.26 20.88 -13.37
C GLY A 58 51.15 21.92 -13.49
N ARG A 59 51.52 23.23 -13.39
CA ARG A 59 50.66 24.37 -13.68
C ARG A 59 50.09 24.25 -15.08
N LEU A 60 48.81 23.99 -15.18
CA LEU A 60 48.03 24.34 -16.37
C LEU A 60 47.76 25.83 -16.27
N THR A 61 48.18 26.55 -17.29
CA THR A 61 48.03 28.01 -17.41
C THR A 61 46.56 28.37 -17.58
N GLN A 62 46.17 29.49 -17.03
CA GLN A 62 44.81 29.98 -16.87
C GLN A 62 44.11 30.33 -18.20
N ASP A 63 44.69 30.04 -19.37
CA ASP A 63 44.22 30.50 -20.68
C ASP A 63 43.55 29.43 -21.57
N GLU A 64 43.48 28.21 -21.10
CA GLU A 64 42.74 27.17 -21.86
C GLU A 64 41.51 26.72 -21.04
N GLY A 65 40.38 27.30 -21.30
CA GLY A 65 39.02 26.99 -20.83
C GLY A 65 38.71 25.79 -19.92
N VAL A 66 39.70 25.26 -19.21
CA VAL A 66 39.53 24.11 -18.28
C VAL A 66 38.99 24.61 -16.93
N ARG A 67 37.70 24.54 -16.78
CA ARG A 67 37.03 24.81 -15.50
C ARG A 67 37.28 23.67 -14.52
N LYS A 68 37.73 24.00 -13.30
CA LYS A 68 37.97 22.99 -12.25
C LYS A 68 36.62 22.30 -11.91
N LEU A 69 36.63 20.99 -11.87
CA LEU A 69 35.45 20.16 -11.49
C LEU A 69 34.79 20.63 -10.17
N THR A 70 35.64 21.06 -9.19
CA THR A 70 35.17 21.64 -7.92
C THR A 70 34.29 22.89 -8.11
N GLY A 71 34.60 23.75 -9.08
CA GLY A 71 33.75 24.92 -9.38
C GLY A 71 32.43 24.55 -10.05
N MET A 72 32.41 23.49 -10.86
CA MET A 72 31.16 22.95 -11.43
C MET A 72 30.25 22.38 -10.35
N TYR A 73 30.79 21.55 -9.43
CA TYR A 73 30.02 21.02 -8.32
C TYR A 73 29.54 22.10 -7.36
N ARG A 74 30.43 23.06 -6.99
CA ARG A 74 30.10 24.06 -5.98
C ARG A 74 29.06 25.08 -6.45
N ASN A 75 29.10 25.49 -7.71
CA ASN A 75 28.24 26.58 -8.21
C ASN A 75 27.13 26.03 -9.11
N TRP A 76 27.43 25.33 -10.21
CA TRP A 76 26.44 24.95 -11.20
C TRP A 76 25.51 23.82 -10.76
N PHE A 77 26.06 22.82 -10.04
CA PHE A 77 25.25 21.72 -9.56
C PHE A 77 24.29 22.16 -8.44
N LEU A 78 24.80 23.00 -7.52
CA LEU A 78 23.93 23.56 -6.46
C LEU A 78 22.88 24.49 -7.02
N ASP A 79 23.23 25.37 -7.99
CA ASP A 79 22.28 26.25 -8.64
C ASP A 79 21.21 25.44 -9.38
N TYR A 80 21.63 24.41 -10.12
CA TYR A 80 20.68 23.52 -10.80
C TYR A 80 19.81 22.72 -9.81
N ALA A 81 20.41 22.17 -8.76
CA ALA A 81 19.66 21.44 -7.73
C ALA A 81 18.62 22.35 -7.04
N SER A 82 19.02 23.58 -6.66
CA SER A 82 18.14 24.58 -6.08
C SER A 82 16.98 24.92 -7.03
N TYR A 83 17.29 25.17 -8.31
CA TYR A 83 16.27 25.41 -9.33
C TYR A 83 15.28 24.25 -9.45
N VAL A 84 15.76 22.99 -9.50
CA VAL A 84 14.85 21.82 -9.63
C VAL A 84 13.98 21.66 -8.38
N ILE A 85 14.50 21.99 -7.20
CA ILE A 85 13.75 21.93 -5.94
C ILE A 85 12.67 23.00 -5.91
N LEU A 86 13.05 24.27 -6.06
CA LEU A 86 12.19 25.44 -5.87
C LEU A 86 11.24 25.68 -7.03
N GLU A 87 11.74 25.52 -8.28
CA GLU A 87 11.01 25.96 -9.49
C GLU A 87 10.41 24.83 -10.31
N ARG A 88 10.49 23.54 -9.83
CA ARG A 88 9.96 22.44 -10.62
C ARG A 88 9.24 21.36 -9.82
N ALA A 89 9.93 20.75 -8.84
CA ALA A 89 9.51 19.46 -8.32
C ALA A 89 8.64 19.53 -7.05
N VAL A 90 8.90 20.51 -6.18
CA VAL A 90 8.28 20.61 -4.86
C VAL A 90 7.17 21.66 -4.87
N PRO A 91 5.97 21.35 -4.34
CA PRO A 91 4.87 22.31 -4.27
C PRO A 91 5.09 23.35 -3.17
N HIS A 92 4.58 24.57 -3.37
CA HIS A 92 4.55 25.61 -2.35
C HIS A 92 3.47 25.32 -1.30
N VAL A 93 3.73 25.63 -0.03
CA VAL A 93 2.80 25.28 1.06
C VAL A 93 1.50 26.11 1.03
N GLU A 94 1.58 27.36 0.61
CA GLU A 94 0.45 28.31 0.64
C GLU A 94 -0.62 27.96 -0.39
N ASP A 95 -0.23 27.71 -1.66
CA ASP A 95 -1.17 27.40 -2.73
C ASP A 95 -1.22 25.91 -3.12
N GLY A 96 -0.28 25.11 -2.61
CA GLY A 96 -0.23 23.67 -2.88
C GLY A 96 0.16 23.30 -4.31
N LEU A 97 0.70 24.26 -5.08
CA LEU A 97 0.98 24.10 -6.49
C LEU A 97 2.48 24.09 -6.79
N LYS A 98 2.85 23.33 -7.81
CA LYS A 98 4.15 23.49 -8.48
C LYS A 98 4.10 24.69 -9.43
N PRO A 99 5.25 25.33 -9.75
CA PRO A 99 5.26 26.51 -10.62
C PRO A 99 4.55 26.31 -11.96
N VAL A 100 4.71 25.16 -12.64
CA VAL A 100 4.01 24.87 -13.89
C VAL A 100 2.49 24.83 -13.71
N GLN A 101 2.00 24.27 -12.63
CA GLN A 101 0.55 24.18 -12.34
C GLN A 101 -0.05 25.56 -12.05
N ARG A 102 0.68 26.40 -11.29
CA ARG A 102 0.30 27.78 -11.01
C ARG A 102 0.21 28.61 -12.30
N ARG A 103 1.19 28.49 -13.18
CA ARG A 103 1.25 29.16 -14.48
C ARG A 103 0.13 28.72 -15.43
N ILE A 104 -0.21 27.41 -15.41
CA ILE A 104 -1.36 26.87 -16.16
C ILE A 104 -2.68 27.51 -15.69
N LEU A 105 -2.94 27.51 -14.38
CA LEU A 105 -4.16 28.10 -13.83
C LEU A 105 -4.23 29.62 -14.09
N HIS A 106 -3.10 30.32 -13.98
CA HIS A 106 -3.00 31.74 -14.33
C HIS A 106 -3.31 31.99 -15.81
N ALA A 107 -2.71 31.21 -16.72
CA ALA A 107 -2.97 31.29 -18.15
C ALA A 107 -4.45 31.00 -18.47
N MET A 108 -5.02 29.95 -17.86
CA MET A 108 -6.44 29.65 -18.02
C MET A 108 -7.34 30.80 -17.55
N LYS A 109 -6.97 31.47 -16.43
CA LYS A 109 -7.72 32.64 -15.94
C LYS A 109 -7.63 33.85 -16.86
N THR A 110 -6.50 34.04 -17.53
CA THR A 110 -6.29 35.13 -18.49
C THR A 110 -7.21 34.99 -19.73
N VAL A 111 -7.47 33.76 -20.17
CA VAL A 111 -8.32 33.46 -21.34
C VAL A 111 -9.75 33.04 -20.96
N ASP A 112 -10.12 33.13 -19.66
CA ASP A 112 -11.42 32.68 -19.18
C ASP A 112 -12.57 33.55 -19.65
N ASP A 113 -13.35 33.02 -20.56
CA ASP A 113 -14.62 33.60 -21.03
C ASP A 113 -15.86 32.72 -20.65
N GLY A 114 -15.65 31.72 -19.77
CA GLY A 114 -16.65 30.79 -19.34
C GLY A 114 -16.89 29.60 -20.30
N ARG A 115 -16.23 29.58 -21.47
CA ARG A 115 -16.32 28.50 -22.45
C ARG A 115 -15.17 27.54 -22.33
N TYR A 116 -15.32 26.39 -22.98
CA TYR A 116 -14.22 25.45 -23.14
C TYR A 116 -13.19 25.97 -24.16
N ASN A 117 -11.92 25.92 -23.79
CA ASN A 117 -10.79 26.27 -24.60
C ASN A 117 -9.99 25.04 -24.99
N LYS A 118 -9.45 24.95 -26.22
CA LYS A 118 -8.56 23.87 -26.63
C LYS A 118 -7.32 23.82 -25.73
N VAL A 119 -6.96 22.63 -25.26
CA VAL A 119 -5.76 22.44 -24.46
C VAL A 119 -4.51 22.96 -25.14
N ALA A 120 -4.37 22.78 -26.47
CA ALA A 120 -3.26 23.36 -27.24
C ALA A 120 -3.20 24.90 -27.13
N GLY A 121 -4.35 25.59 -27.07
CA GLY A 121 -4.41 27.05 -26.87
C GLY A 121 -3.97 27.46 -25.47
N ILE A 122 -4.42 26.75 -24.44
CA ILE A 122 -4.03 26.96 -23.03
C ILE A 122 -2.52 26.74 -22.87
N VAL A 123 -1.97 25.67 -23.49
CA VAL A 123 -0.53 25.38 -23.47
C VAL A 123 0.26 26.55 -24.08
N GLY A 124 -0.17 27.03 -25.25
CA GLY A 124 0.45 28.19 -25.92
C GLY A 124 0.40 29.44 -25.04
N GLU A 125 -0.71 29.73 -24.35
CA GLU A 125 -0.81 30.86 -23.41
C GLU A 125 0.13 30.68 -22.21
N THR A 126 0.23 29.45 -21.67
CA THR A 126 1.12 29.12 -20.55
C THR A 126 2.60 29.33 -20.86
N MET A 127 3.01 29.14 -22.13
CA MET A 127 4.39 29.34 -22.55
C MET A 127 4.87 30.80 -22.41
N LYS A 128 3.97 31.77 -22.25
CA LYS A 128 4.34 33.17 -21.91
C LYS A 128 4.98 33.27 -20.51
N TYR A 129 4.71 32.31 -19.65
CA TYR A 129 5.13 32.29 -18.25
C TYR A 129 6.11 31.16 -17.96
N HIS A 130 6.03 30.04 -18.68
CA HIS A 130 6.80 28.84 -18.41
C HIS A 130 7.84 28.53 -19.48
N PRO A 131 9.16 28.68 -19.22
CA PRO A 131 10.24 28.56 -20.20
C PRO A 131 10.63 27.11 -20.51
N HIS A 132 9.64 26.21 -20.70
CA HIS A 132 9.85 24.78 -21.00
C HIS A 132 8.95 24.30 -22.13
N GLY A 133 9.23 23.11 -22.67
CA GLY A 133 8.51 22.56 -23.83
C GLY A 133 7.02 22.36 -23.58
N ASP A 134 6.22 22.50 -24.62
CA ASP A 134 4.76 22.38 -24.64
C ASP A 134 4.24 21.02 -24.17
N ALA A 135 5.00 19.93 -24.40
CA ALA A 135 4.64 18.61 -23.95
C ALA A 135 4.54 18.53 -22.41
N SER A 136 5.53 19.11 -21.70
CA SER A 136 5.53 19.12 -20.22
C SER A 136 4.36 19.92 -19.64
N ILE A 137 3.97 21.02 -20.30
CA ILE A 137 2.81 21.84 -19.91
C ILE A 137 1.52 21.04 -20.15
N LYS A 138 1.39 20.38 -21.33
CA LYS A 138 0.24 19.54 -21.65
C LYS A 138 0.06 18.43 -20.60
N ASP A 139 1.14 17.72 -20.27
CA ASP A 139 1.09 16.62 -19.33
C ASP A 139 0.70 17.09 -17.91
N ALA A 140 1.23 18.22 -17.47
CA ALA A 140 0.83 18.85 -16.21
C ALA A 140 -0.64 19.29 -16.21
N LEU A 141 -1.14 19.83 -17.31
CA LEU A 141 -2.55 20.21 -17.47
C LEU A 141 -3.46 18.97 -17.45
N VAL A 142 -3.07 17.88 -18.13
CA VAL A 142 -3.81 16.62 -18.12
C VAL A 142 -3.88 16.06 -16.70
N GLN A 143 -2.76 16.02 -15.98
CA GLN A 143 -2.75 15.55 -14.58
C GLN A 143 -3.63 16.41 -13.66
N LEU A 144 -3.69 17.74 -13.86
CA LEU A 144 -4.61 18.61 -13.12
C LEU A 144 -6.07 18.31 -13.45
N GLY A 145 -6.39 18.08 -14.72
CA GLY A 145 -7.74 17.74 -15.17
C GLY A 145 -8.23 16.40 -14.63
N GLN A 146 -7.37 15.38 -14.62
CA GLN A 146 -7.69 14.05 -14.11
C GLN A 146 -7.98 14.01 -12.59
N LYS A 147 -7.61 15.06 -11.83
CA LYS A 147 -7.94 15.20 -10.41
C LYS A 147 -9.36 15.70 -10.15
N ASP A 148 -10.12 16.04 -11.18
CA ASP A 148 -11.56 16.44 -11.16
C ASP A 148 -11.90 17.46 -10.06
N LEU A 149 -11.10 18.51 -9.90
CA LEU A 149 -11.31 19.54 -8.89
C LEU A 149 -11.26 20.96 -9.46
N LEU A 150 -10.16 21.33 -10.11
CA LEU A 150 -9.90 22.69 -10.57
C LEU A 150 -10.32 22.94 -12.02
N ILE A 151 -10.44 21.91 -12.83
CA ILE A 151 -10.61 21.98 -14.27
C ILE A 151 -11.77 21.09 -14.69
N ASP A 152 -12.74 21.67 -15.39
CA ASP A 152 -13.77 20.94 -16.12
C ASP A 152 -13.16 20.47 -17.44
N CYS A 153 -13.22 19.16 -17.69
CA CYS A 153 -12.61 18.49 -18.85
C CYS A 153 -13.65 18.10 -19.89
N GLN A 154 -13.34 18.28 -21.17
CA GLN A 154 -14.15 17.81 -22.30
C GLN A 154 -13.29 17.05 -23.32
N GLY A 155 -13.78 15.87 -23.76
CA GLY A 155 -13.05 14.97 -24.65
C GLY A 155 -12.36 13.84 -23.88
N ASN A 156 -11.42 13.13 -24.53
CA ASN A 156 -10.68 12.02 -23.94
C ASN A 156 -9.43 12.53 -23.22
N TRP A 157 -9.51 12.61 -21.89
CA TRP A 157 -8.41 13.01 -21.00
C TRP A 157 -7.60 11.85 -20.46
N GLY A 158 -7.74 10.64 -21.05
CA GLY A 158 -7.16 9.41 -20.52
C GLY A 158 -7.98 8.84 -19.37
N ASN A 159 -7.50 7.75 -18.82
CA ASN A 159 -8.16 7.08 -17.70
C ASN A 159 -7.12 6.64 -16.65
N ILE A 160 -7.25 7.14 -15.44
CA ILE A 160 -6.35 6.80 -14.32
C ILE A 160 -6.49 5.34 -13.85
N LEU A 161 -7.60 4.67 -14.18
CA LEU A 161 -7.85 3.28 -13.80
C LEU A 161 -7.21 2.31 -14.80
N THR A 162 -7.38 2.55 -16.10
CA THR A 162 -6.83 1.69 -17.16
C THR A 162 -5.39 2.05 -17.54
N GLY A 163 -4.99 3.32 -17.32
CA GLY A 163 -3.69 3.84 -17.74
C GLY A 163 -3.70 4.41 -19.15
N ASP A 164 -4.88 4.53 -19.79
CA ASP A 164 -4.99 5.10 -21.13
C ASP A 164 -4.50 6.55 -21.15
N GLU A 165 -3.75 6.90 -22.20
CA GLU A 165 -3.23 8.24 -22.41
C GLU A 165 -4.32 9.22 -22.88
N ALA A 166 -4.15 10.49 -22.52
CA ALA A 166 -5.01 11.57 -23.02
C ALA A 166 -4.77 11.81 -24.50
N ALA A 167 -5.83 12.13 -25.21
CA ALA A 167 -5.76 12.55 -26.62
C ALA A 167 -4.86 13.78 -26.80
N ALA A 168 -4.45 14.02 -28.06
CA ALA A 168 -3.65 15.20 -28.39
C ALA A 168 -4.39 16.51 -28.02
N GLY A 169 -3.66 17.50 -27.49
CA GLY A 169 -4.22 18.77 -26.97
C GLY A 169 -5.10 19.58 -27.94
N ARG A 170 -5.02 19.30 -29.26
CA ARG A 170 -5.91 19.88 -30.27
C ARG A 170 -7.33 19.29 -30.27
N TYR A 171 -7.55 18.12 -29.63
CA TYR A 171 -8.85 17.44 -29.59
C TYR A 171 -9.58 17.63 -28.26
N ILE A 172 -8.87 17.79 -27.18
CA ILE A 172 -9.42 17.94 -25.84
C ILE A 172 -9.53 19.41 -25.45
N GLU A 173 -10.49 19.71 -24.59
CA GLU A 173 -10.83 21.05 -24.17
C GLU A 173 -10.94 21.15 -22.65
N ALA A 174 -10.61 22.32 -22.12
CA ALA A 174 -10.64 22.60 -20.68
C ALA A 174 -11.21 23.98 -20.39
N ARG A 175 -11.80 24.15 -19.22
CA ARG A 175 -12.13 25.43 -18.60
C ARG A 175 -11.94 25.34 -17.10
N LEU A 176 -11.85 26.50 -16.43
CA LEU A 176 -11.82 26.53 -14.96
C LEU A 176 -13.16 26.06 -14.40
N SER A 177 -13.11 25.19 -13.38
CA SER A 177 -14.31 24.75 -12.65
C SER A 177 -14.90 25.91 -11.83
N LYS A 178 -16.18 25.82 -11.46
CA LYS A 178 -16.81 26.77 -10.56
C LYS A 178 -16.12 26.84 -9.19
N PHE A 179 -15.62 25.69 -8.73
CA PHE A 179 -14.83 25.59 -7.51
C PHE A 179 -13.53 26.41 -7.62
N ALA A 180 -12.79 26.24 -8.74
CA ALA A 180 -11.56 26.99 -8.96
C ALA A 180 -11.82 28.51 -9.01
N LEU A 181 -12.90 28.94 -9.66
CA LEU A 181 -13.25 30.37 -9.75
C LEU A 181 -13.60 30.96 -8.37
N ASP A 182 -14.23 30.20 -7.48
CA ASP A 182 -14.59 30.66 -6.14
C ASP A 182 -13.41 30.69 -5.16
N VAL A 183 -12.45 29.76 -5.32
CA VAL A 183 -11.47 29.44 -4.27
C VAL A 183 -10.06 29.94 -4.61
N VAL A 184 -9.69 29.95 -5.91
CA VAL A 184 -8.28 30.10 -6.34
C VAL A 184 -7.90 31.55 -6.62
N PHE A 185 -8.81 32.37 -7.16
CA PHE A 185 -8.45 33.65 -7.75
C PHE A 185 -9.00 34.85 -6.99
N ASN A 186 -8.13 35.77 -6.64
CA ASN A 186 -8.47 37.14 -6.25
C ASN A 186 -7.30 38.07 -6.60
N ARG A 187 -7.47 38.91 -7.66
CA ARG A 187 -6.40 39.78 -8.14
C ARG A 187 -5.90 40.78 -7.10
N LYS A 188 -6.76 41.17 -6.14
CA LYS A 188 -6.43 42.22 -5.14
C LYS A 188 -5.56 41.67 -3.99
N THR A 189 -5.63 40.39 -3.73
CA THR A 189 -4.83 39.73 -2.70
C THR A 189 -3.67 38.93 -3.26
N THR A 190 -3.52 38.86 -4.60
CA THR A 190 -2.41 38.19 -5.28
C THR A 190 -1.18 39.07 -5.28
N GLU A 191 -0.04 38.52 -4.91
CA GLU A 191 1.29 39.11 -5.11
C GLU A 191 1.81 38.78 -6.49
N TRP A 192 2.32 39.80 -7.21
CA TRP A 192 2.70 39.69 -8.61
C TRP A 192 4.20 39.84 -8.77
N MET A 193 4.79 39.00 -9.63
CA MET A 193 6.18 39.09 -10.06
C MET A 193 6.27 39.17 -11.61
N ARG A 194 7.42 39.59 -12.14
CA ARG A 194 7.67 39.55 -13.57
C ARG A 194 7.93 38.14 -14.06
N SER A 195 7.36 37.77 -15.21
CA SER A 195 7.67 36.54 -15.91
C SER A 195 9.15 36.43 -16.29
N TYR A 196 9.63 35.25 -16.64
CA TYR A 196 11.02 34.98 -16.96
C TYR A 196 11.59 35.90 -18.08
N ASP A 197 10.73 36.41 -18.99
CA ASP A 197 11.10 37.32 -20.10
C ASP A 197 10.82 38.77 -19.74
N GLY A 198 10.33 39.09 -18.57
CA GLY A 198 10.01 40.44 -18.06
C GLY A 198 8.82 41.12 -18.75
N ARG A 199 8.09 40.44 -19.65
CA ARG A 199 7.01 41.04 -20.44
C ARG A 199 5.66 40.99 -19.76
N ASN A 200 5.41 39.98 -18.97
CA ASN A 200 4.13 39.71 -18.34
C ASN A 200 4.28 39.70 -16.81
N ASP A 201 3.16 39.83 -16.13
CA ASP A 201 3.09 39.61 -14.67
C ASP A 201 2.54 38.22 -14.41
N GLU A 202 3.18 37.48 -13.52
CA GLU A 202 2.71 36.17 -13.04
C GLU A 202 2.58 36.16 -11.49
N PRO A 203 1.67 35.37 -10.91
CA PRO A 203 1.52 35.29 -9.45
C PRO A 203 2.71 34.61 -8.79
N VAL A 204 3.23 35.16 -7.69
CA VAL A 204 4.19 34.50 -6.80
C VAL A 204 3.57 33.23 -6.25
N THR A 205 2.41 33.36 -5.57
CA THR A 205 1.49 32.28 -5.18
C THR A 205 0.06 32.68 -5.52
N LEU A 206 -0.82 31.71 -5.73
CA LEU A 206 -2.24 31.97 -5.90
C LEU A 206 -2.93 32.05 -4.53
N PRO A 207 -3.84 33.01 -4.30
CA PRO A 207 -4.53 33.20 -3.01
C PRO A 207 -5.61 32.14 -2.79
N ILE A 208 -5.21 30.88 -2.60
CA ILE A 208 -6.08 29.72 -2.52
C ILE A 208 -6.66 29.60 -1.09
N LYS A 209 -7.97 29.62 -0.99
CA LYS A 209 -8.72 29.54 0.28
C LYS A 209 -9.30 28.16 0.54
N PHE A 210 -8.40 27.13 0.44
CA PHE A 210 -8.74 25.71 0.62
C PHE A 210 -7.44 24.90 0.75
N PRO A 211 -7.36 23.77 1.51
CA PRO A 211 -6.17 22.94 1.61
C PRO A 211 -5.92 22.09 0.37
N LEU A 212 -5.65 22.78 -0.77
CA LEU A 212 -5.55 22.18 -2.09
C LEU A 212 -4.46 21.12 -2.19
N LEU A 213 -3.29 21.35 -1.58
CA LEU A 213 -2.17 20.42 -1.58
C LEU A 213 -2.57 19.04 -1.08
N LEU A 214 -3.29 19.00 0.04
CA LEU A 214 -3.74 17.74 0.64
C LEU A 214 -4.89 17.10 -0.14
N ALA A 215 -5.78 17.90 -0.75
CA ALA A 215 -6.88 17.37 -1.55
C ALA A 215 -6.39 16.70 -2.84
N GLN A 216 -5.37 17.26 -3.48
CA GLN A 216 -4.86 16.76 -4.75
C GLN A 216 -3.67 15.82 -4.61
N GLY A 217 -2.95 15.89 -3.49
CA GLY A 217 -1.66 15.25 -3.35
C GLY A 217 -0.61 15.81 -4.32
N SER A 218 0.65 15.47 -4.11
CA SER A 218 1.75 15.85 -5.00
C SER A 218 2.84 14.80 -4.97
N ASP A 219 3.38 14.45 -6.13
CA ASP A 219 4.55 13.59 -6.29
C ASP A 219 5.60 14.33 -7.12
N GLY A 220 6.82 14.44 -6.64
CA GLY A 220 7.88 15.16 -7.30
C GLY A 220 9.25 14.65 -6.90
N ILE A 221 10.10 14.42 -7.89
CA ILE A 221 11.48 13.98 -7.72
C ILE A 221 12.39 15.16 -8.06
N ALA A 222 13.18 15.61 -7.09
CA ALA A 222 14.17 16.66 -7.26
C ALA A 222 15.59 16.09 -7.10
N VAL A 223 16.59 16.96 -7.14
CA VAL A 223 17.98 16.57 -6.92
C VAL A 223 18.23 16.48 -5.42
N GLY A 224 18.56 15.29 -4.92
CA GLY A 224 18.85 15.06 -3.50
C GLY A 224 17.62 14.96 -2.59
N LEU A 225 16.41 15.24 -3.06
CA LEU A 225 15.18 15.08 -2.30
C LEU A 225 13.99 14.72 -3.20
N ALA A 226 12.96 14.19 -2.58
CA ALA A 226 11.68 13.93 -3.23
C ALA A 226 10.54 14.40 -2.33
N SER A 227 9.41 14.79 -2.92
CA SER A 227 8.16 15.06 -2.23
C SER A 227 7.13 14.03 -2.66
N LYS A 228 6.47 13.36 -1.71
CA LYS A 228 5.33 12.45 -1.96
C LYS A 228 4.25 12.69 -0.92
N ILE A 229 3.29 13.51 -1.28
CA ILE A 229 2.13 13.89 -0.46
C ILE A 229 0.92 13.16 -1.04
N LEU A 230 0.28 12.32 -0.21
CA LEU A 230 -0.87 11.54 -0.64
C LEU A 230 -2.14 12.39 -0.66
N PRO A 231 -3.12 12.11 -1.53
CA PRO A 231 -4.40 12.81 -1.55
C PRO A 231 -5.26 12.42 -0.34
N HIS A 232 -6.11 13.35 0.10
CA HIS A 232 -7.04 13.18 1.23
C HIS A 232 -8.45 13.57 0.82
N ASN A 233 -9.43 13.11 1.57
CA ASN A 233 -10.84 13.34 1.28
C ASN A 233 -11.22 14.83 1.39
N PHE A 234 -11.95 15.32 0.41
CA PHE A 234 -12.39 16.73 0.31
C PHE A 234 -13.19 17.20 1.54
N VAL A 235 -14.17 16.39 1.96
CA VAL A 235 -15.06 16.75 3.09
C VAL A 235 -14.32 16.65 4.43
N GLU A 236 -13.48 15.64 4.60
CA GLU A 236 -12.67 15.45 5.80
C GLU A 236 -11.66 16.59 6.00
N LEU A 237 -11.05 17.07 4.91
CA LEU A 237 -10.14 18.23 4.95
C LEU A 237 -10.83 19.49 5.43
N ILE A 238 -12.06 19.76 4.95
CA ILE A 238 -12.85 20.90 5.40
C ILE A 238 -13.22 20.76 6.87
N ASN A 239 -13.71 19.59 7.28
CA ASN A 239 -14.07 19.34 8.67
C ASN A 239 -12.85 19.46 9.60
N ALA A 240 -11.67 19.01 9.17
CA ALA A 240 -10.42 19.15 9.93
C ALA A 240 -9.95 20.61 9.99
N ALA A 241 -10.13 21.41 8.92
CA ALA A 241 -9.82 22.84 8.93
C ALA A 241 -10.73 23.60 9.88
N ILE A 242 -12.03 23.30 9.89
CA ILE A 242 -13.00 23.85 10.87
C ILE A 242 -12.60 23.46 12.29
N ALA A 243 -12.31 22.17 12.54
CA ALA A 243 -11.89 21.69 13.85
C ALA A 243 -10.63 22.43 14.36
N HIS A 244 -9.64 22.64 13.48
CA HIS A 244 -8.45 23.41 13.83
C HIS A 244 -8.78 24.86 14.23
N LEU A 245 -9.59 25.56 13.42
CA LEU A 245 -9.97 26.95 13.69
C LEU A 245 -10.77 27.13 14.99
N GLU A 246 -11.52 26.10 15.40
CA GLU A 246 -12.24 26.02 16.65
C GLU A 246 -11.39 25.50 17.83
N GLY A 247 -10.12 25.16 17.61
CA GLY A 247 -9.20 24.65 18.63
C GLY A 247 -9.42 23.19 19.01
N ARG A 248 -10.13 22.40 18.18
CA ARG A 248 -10.32 20.94 18.36
C ARG A 248 -9.23 20.15 17.66
N ASP A 249 -8.87 18.98 18.19
CA ASP A 249 -7.96 18.05 17.50
C ASP A 249 -8.66 17.31 16.36
N PHE A 250 -7.88 16.86 15.38
CA PHE A 250 -8.36 16.15 14.22
C PHE A 250 -7.37 15.08 13.76
N GLN A 251 -7.88 14.09 13.03
CA GLN A 251 -7.08 13.06 12.36
C GLN A 251 -7.38 13.07 10.87
N LEU A 252 -6.35 12.86 10.04
CA LEU A 252 -6.46 12.78 8.60
C LEU A 252 -5.70 11.57 8.08
N TYR A 253 -6.37 10.81 7.21
CA TYR A 253 -5.79 9.67 6.52
C TYR A 253 -5.98 9.81 5.02
N PRO A 254 -5.07 9.27 4.20
CA PRO A 254 -5.18 9.32 2.75
C PRO A 254 -6.50 8.75 2.25
N ASP A 255 -7.01 9.33 1.17
CA ASP A 255 -8.16 8.85 0.41
C ASP A 255 -7.82 8.85 -1.07
N PHE A 256 -7.95 7.69 -1.72
CA PHE A 256 -7.48 7.49 -3.08
C PHE A 256 -8.62 7.50 -4.09
N PRO A 257 -8.46 8.15 -5.25
CA PRO A 257 -9.49 8.19 -6.30
C PRO A 257 -9.81 6.81 -6.89
N THR A 258 -8.88 5.85 -6.78
CA THR A 258 -9.03 4.45 -7.23
C THR A 258 -9.78 3.56 -6.25
N GLY A 259 -10.10 4.05 -5.04
CA GLY A 259 -10.69 3.24 -3.97
C GLY A 259 -9.70 2.29 -3.32
N GLY A 260 -10.11 1.05 -3.12
CA GLY A 260 -9.31 0.01 -2.47
C GLY A 260 -9.37 0.05 -0.95
N MET A 261 -8.57 -0.81 -0.32
CA MET A 261 -8.43 -0.89 1.14
C MET A 261 -7.05 -0.35 1.54
N ALA A 262 -6.97 0.41 2.63
CA ALA A 262 -5.70 0.98 3.09
C ALA A 262 -5.44 0.68 4.57
N ASP A 263 -4.25 0.17 4.85
CA ASP A 263 -3.71 0.05 6.20
C ASP A 263 -2.81 1.27 6.48
N VAL A 264 -3.29 2.12 7.38
CA VAL A 264 -2.66 3.38 7.78
C VAL A 264 -1.99 3.32 9.15
N SER A 265 -1.91 2.13 9.78
CA SER A 265 -1.32 1.93 11.11
C SER A 265 0.10 2.50 11.23
N ARG A 266 0.84 2.55 10.12
CA ARG A 266 2.21 3.05 10.02
C ARG A 266 2.34 4.34 9.22
N TYR A 267 1.27 5.13 9.06
CA TYR A 267 1.25 6.31 8.19
C TYR A 267 2.22 7.43 8.63
N ASN A 268 2.46 7.57 9.93
CA ASN A 268 3.38 8.59 10.50
C ASN A 268 3.11 10.02 10.01
N ASP A 269 1.83 10.42 9.94
CA ASP A 269 1.40 11.78 9.53
C ASP A 269 2.00 12.23 8.17
N GLY A 270 2.26 11.30 7.25
CA GLY A 270 2.84 11.60 5.94
C GLY A 270 4.34 11.91 5.92
N LEU A 271 5.03 11.79 7.05
CA LEU A 271 6.46 12.03 7.16
C LEU A 271 7.29 10.83 6.69
N ARG A 272 8.55 11.09 6.35
CA ARG A 272 9.53 10.05 5.97
C ARG A 272 9.61 8.95 7.03
N GLY A 273 9.69 7.69 6.58
CA GLY A 273 9.67 6.50 7.45
C GLY A 273 8.28 5.95 7.72
N GLY A 274 7.22 6.68 7.37
CA GLY A 274 5.86 6.16 7.32
C GLY A 274 5.64 5.22 6.13
N ALA A 275 4.60 4.40 6.21
CA ALA A 275 4.15 3.53 5.13
C ALA A 275 2.62 3.37 5.17
N VAL A 276 2.01 3.36 4.01
CA VAL A 276 0.60 3.01 3.80
C VAL A 276 0.58 1.80 2.89
N LYS A 277 -0.03 0.71 3.34
CA LYS A 277 -0.28 -0.44 2.48
C LYS A 277 -1.64 -0.30 1.85
N VAL A 278 -1.73 -0.47 0.54
CA VAL A 278 -2.99 -0.40 -0.20
C VAL A 278 -3.23 -1.71 -0.91
N ARG A 279 -4.41 -2.30 -0.70
CA ARG A 279 -4.85 -3.55 -1.32
C ARG A 279 -5.99 -3.31 -2.30
N ALA A 280 -5.97 -4.05 -3.39
CA ALA A 280 -7.11 -4.20 -4.27
C ALA A 280 -8.29 -4.82 -3.52
N LYS A 281 -9.51 -4.43 -3.87
CA LYS A 281 -10.72 -5.06 -3.35
C LYS A 281 -11.07 -6.26 -4.21
N ILE A 282 -10.86 -7.46 -3.66
CA ILE A 282 -11.07 -8.73 -4.34
C ILE A 282 -12.29 -9.41 -3.72
N SER A 283 -13.27 -9.77 -4.55
CA SER A 283 -14.48 -10.47 -4.15
C SER A 283 -14.56 -11.84 -4.85
N LYS A 284 -15.19 -12.81 -4.18
CA LYS A 284 -15.53 -14.11 -4.79
C LYS A 284 -16.87 -13.98 -5.51
N ILE A 285 -16.89 -14.27 -6.82
CA ILE A 285 -18.15 -14.41 -7.57
C ILE A 285 -18.70 -15.82 -7.38
N ASP A 286 -17.83 -16.82 -7.51
CA ASP A 286 -18.12 -18.22 -7.24
C ASP A 286 -16.88 -18.95 -6.69
N LYS A 287 -16.96 -20.27 -6.49
CA LYS A 287 -15.87 -21.11 -5.94
C LYS A 287 -14.54 -21.03 -6.71
N ARG A 288 -14.56 -20.59 -7.97
CA ARG A 288 -13.39 -20.57 -8.86
C ARG A 288 -13.21 -19.28 -9.62
N THR A 289 -14.07 -18.29 -9.37
CA THR A 289 -14.02 -16.99 -10.04
C THR A 289 -13.91 -15.89 -9.02
N LEU A 290 -12.85 -15.10 -9.14
CA LEU A 290 -12.60 -13.89 -8.35
C LEU A 290 -12.79 -12.66 -9.23
N ALA A 291 -13.26 -11.56 -8.64
CA ALA A 291 -13.33 -10.25 -9.29
C ALA A 291 -12.57 -9.21 -8.47
N ILE A 292 -11.72 -8.45 -9.15
CA ILE A 292 -11.12 -7.23 -8.60
C ILE A 292 -12.01 -6.07 -9.03
N THR A 293 -12.58 -5.34 -8.04
CA THR A 293 -13.51 -4.23 -8.27
C THR A 293 -12.91 -2.85 -7.98
N GLU A 294 -11.84 -2.79 -7.21
CA GLU A 294 -11.09 -1.58 -6.90
C GLU A 294 -9.59 -1.91 -6.89
N ILE A 295 -8.75 -0.99 -7.35
CA ILE A 295 -7.31 -1.20 -7.51
C ILE A 295 -6.50 -0.33 -6.55
N PRO A 296 -5.28 -0.74 -6.16
CA PRO A 296 -4.41 0.07 -5.33
C PRO A 296 -4.03 1.38 -6.03
N TYR A 297 -3.88 2.44 -5.24
CA TYR A 297 -3.36 3.71 -5.75
C TYR A 297 -1.95 3.53 -6.33
N THR A 298 -1.66 4.19 -7.43
CA THR A 298 -0.43 4.10 -8.25
C THR A 298 -0.35 2.89 -9.20
N THR A 299 -1.39 2.06 -9.29
CA THR A 299 -1.48 0.97 -10.26
C THR A 299 -2.58 1.23 -11.29
N THR A 300 -2.56 0.47 -12.37
CA THR A 300 -3.61 0.45 -13.42
C THR A 300 -4.10 -0.97 -13.62
N THR A 301 -5.28 -1.16 -14.22
CA THR A 301 -5.81 -2.50 -14.50
C THR A 301 -4.86 -3.30 -15.37
N GLU A 302 -4.19 -2.64 -16.33
CA GLU A 302 -3.20 -3.30 -17.17
C GLU A 302 -1.97 -3.72 -16.38
N SER A 303 -1.42 -2.86 -15.52
CA SER A 303 -0.25 -3.20 -14.69
C SER A 303 -0.54 -4.35 -13.73
N ILE A 304 -1.74 -4.40 -13.13
CA ILE A 304 -2.19 -5.49 -12.26
C ILE A 304 -2.31 -6.80 -13.06
N LYS A 305 -2.98 -6.77 -14.22
CA LYS A 305 -3.11 -7.92 -15.11
C LYS A 305 -1.74 -8.47 -15.52
N GLU A 306 -0.81 -7.61 -15.94
CA GLU A 306 0.57 -8.02 -16.25
C GLU A 306 1.30 -8.62 -15.05
N SER A 307 1.15 -8.01 -13.87
CA SER A 307 1.75 -8.50 -12.62
C SER A 307 1.23 -9.89 -12.26
N ILE A 308 -0.09 -10.12 -12.41
CA ILE A 308 -0.74 -11.43 -12.21
C ILE A 308 -0.20 -12.46 -13.20
N ILE A 309 -0.14 -12.13 -14.50
CA ILE A 309 0.40 -13.03 -15.54
C ILE A 309 1.86 -13.37 -15.24
N LYS A 310 2.69 -12.37 -14.93
CA LYS A 310 4.10 -12.58 -14.55
C LYS A 310 4.27 -13.49 -13.33
N ALA A 311 3.38 -13.38 -12.34
CA ALA A 311 3.39 -14.25 -11.15
C ALA A 311 2.94 -15.68 -11.49
N ASN A 312 1.96 -15.85 -12.37
CA ASN A 312 1.51 -17.15 -12.87
C ASN A 312 2.60 -17.85 -13.70
N ASP A 313 3.26 -17.13 -14.61
CA ASP A 313 4.35 -17.65 -15.45
C ASP A 313 5.55 -18.09 -14.61
N LYS A 314 5.82 -17.40 -13.50
CA LYS A 314 6.82 -17.80 -12.50
C LYS A 314 6.35 -18.94 -11.60
N GLY A 315 5.12 -19.43 -11.77
CA GLY A 315 4.55 -20.50 -10.95
C GLY A 315 4.32 -20.13 -9.48
N LYS A 316 4.22 -18.83 -9.15
CA LYS A 316 3.95 -18.37 -7.78
C LYS A 316 2.48 -18.41 -7.42
N ILE A 317 1.62 -18.27 -8.41
CA ILE A 317 0.18 -18.44 -8.34
C ILE A 317 -0.24 -19.40 -9.45
N LYS A 318 -1.41 -20.03 -9.32
CA LYS A 318 -1.98 -20.89 -10.37
C LYS A 318 -3.36 -20.37 -10.74
N ILE A 319 -3.40 -19.66 -11.86
CA ILE A 319 -4.64 -19.19 -12.44
C ILE A 319 -4.82 -19.73 -13.86
N ARG A 320 -6.07 -19.90 -14.27
CA ARG A 320 -6.42 -20.41 -15.59
C ARG A 320 -6.53 -19.28 -16.62
N LYS A 321 -7.15 -18.16 -16.21
CA LYS A 321 -7.45 -17.04 -17.11
C LYS A 321 -7.61 -15.75 -16.30
N VAL A 322 -7.24 -14.63 -16.92
CA VAL A 322 -7.53 -13.27 -16.42
C VAL A 322 -8.18 -12.50 -17.56
N ASP A 323 -9.35 -11.96 -17.30
CA ASP A 323 -10.11 -11.11 -18.23
C ASP A 323 -10.28 -9.72 -17.61
N ASP A 324 -10.01 -8.69 -18.37
CA ASP A 324 -10.25 -7.31 -17.98
C ASP A 324 -11.51 -6.79 -18.69
N ASN A 325 -12.57 -6.60 -17.91
CA ASN A 325 -13.87 -6.10 -18.38
C ASN A 325 -14.11 -4.65 -17.94
N THR A 326 -13.04 -3.95 -17.54
CA THR A 326 -13.13 -2.58 -17.01
C THR A 326 -13.74 -1.63 -18.02
N ALA A 327 -14.78 -0.91 -17.58
CA ALA A 327 -15.44 0.17 -18.29
C ALA A 327 -15.47 1.43 -17.40
N ASP A 328 -16.65 1.86 -16.93
CA ASP A 328 -16.77 2.95 -15.94
C ASP A 328 -16.29 2.54 -14.54
N LYS A 329 -16.32 1.24 -14.28
CA LYS A 329 -15.87 0.63 -13.03
C LYS A 329 -14.85 -0.44 -13.34
N VAL A 330 -13.92 -0.63 -12.42
CA VAL A 330 -12.94 -1.71 -12.50
C VAL A 330 -13.63 -3.06 -12.36
N GLU A 331 -13.36 -3.97 -13.29
CA GLU A 331 -13.77 -5.36 -13.24
C GLU A 331 -12.72 -6.26 -13.90
N ILE A 332 -11.80 -6.79 -13.10
CA ILE A 332 -10.83 -7.79 -13.55
C ILE A 332 -11.28 -9.16 -13.02
N VAL A 333 -11.67 -10.06 -13.91
CA VAL A 333 -12.17 -11.39 -13.59
C VAL A 333 -11.03 -12.41 -13.68
N ILE A 334 -10.80 -13.16 -12.59
CA ILE A 334 -9.73 -14.16 -12.48
C ILE A 334 -10.35 -15.55 -12.29
N GLN A 335 -10.03 -16.48 -13.18
CA GLN A 335 -10.42 -17.88 -13.05
C GLN A 335 -9.30 -18.67 -12.37
N VAL A 336 -9.55 -19.18 -11.18
CA VAL A 336 -8.63 -19.98 -10.37
C VAL A 336 -8.54 -21.40 -10.93
N ALA A 337 -7.38 -22.05 -10.79
CA ALA A 337 -7.19 -23.45 -11.19
C ALA A 337 -8.04 -24.39 -10.29
N PRO A 338 -8.50 -25.54 -10.81
CA PRO A 338 -9.41 -26.44 -10.07
C PRO A 338 -8.86 -27.01 -8.76
N ASP A 339 -7.54 -27.06 -8.63
CA ASP A 339 -6.79 -27.66 -7.51
C ASP A 339 -6.30 -26.63 -6.48
N GLU A 340 -6.69 -25.36 -6.62
CA GLU A 340 -6.31 -24.27 -5.70
C GLU A 340 -7.54 -23.66 -5.02
N SER A 341 -7.35 -23.32 -3.74
CA SER A 341 -8.37 -22.61 -2.94
C SER A 341 -8.46 -21.14 -3.32
N SER A 342 -9.67 -20.62 -3.45
CA SER A 342 -9.93 -19.21 -3.74
C SER A 342 -9.32 -18.28 -2.69
N ASP A 343 -9.42 -18.61 -1.38
CA ASP A 343 -8.86 -17.80 -0.30
C ASP A 343 -7.34 -17.78 -0.34
N LYS A 344 -6.72 -18.95 -0.56
CA LYS A 344 -5.26 -19.03 -0.73
C LYS A 344 -4.80 -18.24 -1.96
N THR A 345 -5.58 -18.24 -3.03
CA THR A 345 -5.26 -17.47 -4.23
C THR A 345 -5.36 -15.97 -3.97
N ILE A 346 -6.36 -15.49 -3.20
CA ILE A 346 -6.47 -14.07 -2.80
C ILE A 346 -5.24 -13.65 -1.99
N ASP A 347 -4.84 -14.41 -0.98
CA ASP A 347 -3.64 -14.15 -0.21
C ASP A 347 -2.37 -14.15 -1.08
N ALA A 348 -2.28 -15.09 -2.04
CA ALA A 348 -1.15 -15.17 -2.96
C ALA A 348 -1.12 -14.00 -3.95
N LEU A 349 -2.28 -13.49 -4.39
CA LEU A 349 -2.38 -12.27 -5.20
C LEU A 349 -1.83 -11.07 -4.42
N TYR A 350 -2.18 -10.90 -3.14
CA TYR A 350 -1.60 -9.84 -2.30
C TYR A 350 -0.10 -10.02 -2.05
N ALA A 351 0.38 -11.26 -1.89
CA ALA A 351 1.78 -11.52 -1.57
C ALA A 351 2.73 -11.43 -2.77
N PHE A 352 2.27 -11.70 -4.01
CA PHE A 352 3.14 -11.89 -5.18
C PHE A 352 2.82 -10.98 -6.37
N THR A 353 1.79 -10.15 -6.28
CA THR A 353 1.37 -9.26 -7.37
C THR A 353 1.15 -7.83 -6.87
N ASP A 354 0.91 -6.91 -7.79
CA ASP A 354 0.60 -5.51 -7.49
C ASP A 354 -0.81 -5.30 -6.92
N CYS A 355 -1.51 -6.39 -6.54
CA CYS A 355 -2.75 -6.30 -5.76
C CYS A 355 -2.54 -5.76 -4.33
N GLU A 356 -1.34 -5.82 -3.76
CA GLU A 356 -0.91 -5.06 -2.58
C GLU A 356 0.31 -4.20 -2.94
N VAL A 357 0.21 -2.90 -2.67
CA VAL A 357 1.30 -1.93 -2.87
C VAL A 357 1.60 -1.22 -1.56
N SER A 358 2.88 -1.06 -1.23
CA SER A 358 3.32 -0.26 -0.09
C SER A 358 3.82 1.09 -0.56
N ILE A 359 3.19 2.17 -0.08
CA ILE A 359 3.51 3.55 -0.44
C ILE A 359 4.21 4.21 0.74
N ALA A 360 5.42 4.72 0.53
CA ALA A 360 6.16 5.50 1.52
C ALA A 360 5.92 7.00 1.27
N PRO A 361 5.17 7.70 2.13
CA PRO A 361 4.99 9.14 2.02
C PRO A 361 6.26 9.88 2.43
N ASN A 362 6.41 11.10 1.91
CA ASN A 362 7.50 12.03 2.27
C ASN A 362 7.02 13.45 1.99
N ALA A 363 6.30 14.05 2.93
CA ALA A 363 5.70 15.35 2.76
C ALA A 363 6.77 16.45 2.85
N CYS A 364 7.22 16.91 1.67
CA CYS A 364 8.14 18.02 1.51
C CYS A 364 7.45 19.15 0.75
N VAL A 365 7.56 20.38 1.25
CA VAL A 365 6.93 21.59 0.68
C VAL A 365 7.93 22.75 0.67
N ILE A 366 7.73 23.73 -0.23
CA ILE A 366 8.46 24.99 -0.19
C ILE A 366 7.73 25.97 0.71
N TRP A 367 8.49 26.54 1.64
CA TRP A 367 8.05 27.62 2.51
C TRP A 367 9.26 28.52 2.80
N ASP A 368 9.08 29.85 2.73
CA ASP A 368 10.16 30.82 2.92
C ASP A 368 11.39 30.50 2.03
N GLU A 369 11.13 30.24 0.73
CA GLU A 369 12.15 29.90 -0.28
C GLU A 369 13.05 28.69 0.08
N LYS A 370 12.59 27.81 0.97
CA LYS A 370 13.31 26.63 1.43
C LYS A 370 12.44 25.37 1.44
N PRO A 371 13.00 24.18 1.19
CA PRO A 371 12.27 22.93 1.37
C PRO A 371 12.11 22.59 2.85
N HIS A 372 10.88 22.29 3.27
CA HIS A 372 10.53 21.86 4.61
C HIS A 372 9.82 20.51 4.60
N PHE A 373 10.13 19.64 5.55
CA PHE A 373 9.42 18.39 5.77
C PHE A 373 8.39 18.61 6.89
N LEU A 374 7.12 18.65 6.50
CA LEU A 374 6.01 18.95 7.42
C LEU A 374 5.03 17.77 7.44
N GLY A 375 4.49 17.45 8.62
CA GLY A 375 3.39 16.49 8.73
C GLY A 375 2.11 17.02 8.08
N VAL A 376 1.21 16.11 7.70
CA VAL A 376 -0.08 16.45 7.06
C VAL A 376 -0.92 17.35 7.96
N LYS A 377 -0.93 17.10 9.27
CA LYS A 377 -1.61 17.97 10.25
C LYS A 377 -1.08 19.39 10.23
N GLU A 378 0.25 19.56 10.14
CA GLU A 378 0.87 20.89 10.09
C GLU A 378 0.61 21.60 8.78
N ILE A 379 0.62 20.89 7.64
CA ILE A 379 0.26 21.43 6.33
C ILE A 379 -1.18 21.92 6.34
N LEU A 380 -2.12 21.16 6.93
CA LEU A 380 -3.51 21.60 7.05
C LEU A 380 -3.65 22.84 7.92
N ARG A 381 -2.99 22.88 9.11
CA ARG A 381 -3.01 24.03 10.01
C ARG A 381 -2.57 25.30 9.29
N ARG A 382 -1.45 25.23 8.58
CA ARG A 382 -0.93 26.36 7.79
C ARG A 382 -1.91 26.80 6.70
N SER A 383 -2.49 25.85 5.98
CA SER A 383 -3.48 26.15 4.94
C SER A 383 -4.74 26.78 5.52
N ALA A 384 -5.23 26.32 6.68
CA ALA A 384 -6.38 26.91 7.36
C ALA A 384 -6.10 28.34 7.87
N GLU A 385 -4.94 28.56 8.48
CA GLU A 385 -4.54 29.90 8.93
C GLU A 385 -4.28 30.85 7.75
N HIS A 386 -3.68 30.36 6.67
CA HIS A 386 -3.51 31.12 5.43
C HIS A 386 -4.86 31.52 4.80
N THR A 387 -5.83 30.58 4.77
CA THR A 387 -7.21 30.89 4.34
C THR A 387 -7.83 31.99 5.19
N LYS A 388 -7.72 31.91 6.52
CA LYS A 388 -8.21 32.92 7.45
C LYS A 388 -7.53 34.27 7.19
N TYR A 389 -6.20 34.29 6.99
CA TYR A 389 -5.44 35.47 6.64
C TYR A 389 -5.95 36.10 5.32
N LEU A 390 -6.12 35.33 4.26
CA LEU A 390 -6.62 35.82 2.97
C LEU A 390 -8.03 36.38 3.08
N LEU A 391 -8.93 35.73 3.80
CA LEU A 391 -10.27 36.23 4.06
C LEU A 391 -10.24 37.56 4.83
N GLY A 392 -9.35 37.70 5.81
CA GLY A 392 -9.13 38.96 6.52
C GLY A 392 -8.67 40.09 5.59
N ARG A 393 -7.67 39.80 4.71
CA ARG A 393 -7.19 40.75 3.71
C ARG A 393 -8.28 41.16 2.70
N GLU A 394 -9.13 40.21 2.26
CA GLU A 394 -10.28 40.52 1.40
C GLU A 394 -11.27 41.46 2.08
N LEU A 395 -11.57 41.23 3.36
CA LEU A 395 -12.45 42.10 4.16
C LEU A 395 -11.84 43.48 4.38
N GLU A 396 -10.53 43.59 4.68
CA GLU A 396 -9.83 44.88 4.81
C GLU A 396 -9.91 45.70 3.52
N ILE A 397 -9.60 45.07 2.37
CA ILE A 397 -9.71 45.72 1.06
C ILE A 397 -11.15 46.15 0.80
N ARG A 398 -12.13 45.26 1.07
CA ARG A 398 -13.55 45.59 0.91
C ARG A 398 -13.97 46.74 1.79
N LEU A 399 -13.50 46.76 3.05
CA LEU A 399 -13.78 47.88 4.00
C LEU A 399 -13.24 49.18 3.45
N GLY A 400 -12.00 49.21 2.92
CA GLY A 400 -11.42 50.38 2.31
C GLY A 400 -12.24 50.88 1.09
N GLU A 401 -12.64 49.96 0.21
CA GLU A 401 -13.48 50.26 -0.95
C GLU A 401 -14.85 50.81 -0.57
N LEU A 402 -15.49 50.24 0.46
CA LEU A 402 -16.76 50.73 1.00
C LEU A 402 -16.63 52.11 1.66
N GLN A 403 -15.52 52.36 2.37
CA GLN A 403 -15.24 53.68 2.93
C GLN A 403 -15.04 54.76 1.86
N GLU A 404 -14.29 54.42 0.78
CA GLU A 404 -14.14 55.31 -0.36
C GLU A 404 -15.47 55.55 -1.12
N ALA A 405 -16.26 54.49 -1.32
CA ALA A 405 -17.58 54.58 -1.92
C ALA A 405 -18.53 55.47 -1.10
N TRP A 406 -18.53 55.31 0.23
CA TRP A 406 -19.28 56.11 1.16
C TRP A 406 -18.87 57.58 1.10
N HIS A 407 -17.54 57.84 1.05
CA HIS A 407 -16.98 59.18 0.96
C HIS A 407 -17.39 59.84 -0.33
N ALA A 408 -17.25 59.16 -1.47
CA ALA A 408 -17.65 59.70 -2.78
C ALA A 408 -19.15 59.98 -2.88
N ALA A 409 -20.01 59.04 -2.40
CA ALA A 409 -21.47 59.25 -2.38
C ALA A 409 -21.90 60.41 -1.47
N SER A 410 -21.26 60.54 -0.30
CA SER A 410 -21.51 61.64 0.64
C SER A 410 -21.09 63.00 0.07
N LEU A 411 -19.91 63.04 -0.61
CA LEU A 411 -19.45 64.25 -1.33
C LEU A 411 -20.38 64.63 -2.46
N GLU A 412 -20.79 63.66 -3.31
CA GLU A 412 -21.73 63.90 -4.39
C GLU A 412 -23.06 64.43 -3.89
N ARG A 413 -23.60 63.89 -2.79
CA ARG A 413 -24.80 64.34 -2.12
C ARG A 413 -24.66 65.79 -1.67
N ILE A 414 -23.61 66.13 -0.89
CA ILE A 414 -23.32 67.47 -0.40
C ILE A 414 -23.19 68.46 -1.57
N PHE A 415 -22.45 68.11 -2.58
CA PHE A 415 -22.22 68.94 -3.76
C PHE A 415 -23.49 69.27 -4.51
N ILE A 416 -24.47 68.39 -4.64
CA ILE A 416 -25.72 68.60 -5.38
C ILE A 416 -26.78 69.20 -4.46
N GLU A 417 -26.97 68.72 -3.23
CA GLU A 417 -27.99 69.19 -2.29
C GLU A 417 -27.78 70.66 -1.93
N HIS A 418 -26.53 71.07 -1.64
CA HIS A 418 -26.16 72.43 -1.33
C HIS A 418 -25.80 73.29 -2.57
N ARG A 419 -26.05 72.75 -3.78
CA ARG A 419 -25.81 73.40 -5.05
C ARG A 419 -24.42 74.00 -5.27
N LEU A 420 -23.39 73.32 -4.68
CA LEU A 420 -22.00 73.77 -4.79
C LEU A 420 -21.50 73.88 -6.23
N TYR A 421 -22.12 73.17 -7.18
CA TYR A 421 -21.87 73.25 -8.62
C TYR A 421 -22.11 74.65 -9.15
N GLN A 422 -22.97 75.51 -8.53
CA GLN A 422 -23.19 76.86 -8.96
C GLN A 422 -21.97 77.73 -8.69
N LEU A 423 -21.10 77.41 -7.74
CA LEU A 423 -19.86 78.17 -7.48
C LEU A 423 -18.86 78.12 -8.68
N ILE A 424 -19.01 77.16 -9.59
CA ILE A 424 -18.17 76.98 -10.72
C ILE A 424 -18.52 77.93 -11.86
N GLU A 425 -19.78 78.44 -11.92
CA GLU A 425 -20.29 79.29 -12.99
C GLU A 425 -19.48 80.58 -13.18
N GLY A 426 -18.87 81.08 -12.12
CA GLY A 426 -18.07 82.35 -12.15
C GLY A 426 -16.57 82.11 -12.39
N CYS A 427 -16.09 80.88 -12.44
CA CYS A 427 -14.65 80.53 -12.51
C CYS A 427 -14.15 80.53 -13.98
N LYS A 428 -12.96 81.08 -14.26
CA LYS A 428 -12.33 81.11 -15.59
C LYS A 428 -11.33 79.96 -15.78
N THR A 429 -10.78 79.44 -14.78
CA THR A 429 -9.79 78.37 -14.83
C THR A 429 -10.23 77.12 -14.05
N ARG A 430 -9.67 75.97 -14.27
CA ARG A 430 -9.93 74.72 -13.55
C ARG A 430 -9.50 74.86 -12.07
N GLU A 431 -8.37 75.49 -11.87
CA GLU A 431 -7.81 75.70 -10.54
C GLU A 431 -8.72 76.58 -9.68
N GLU A 432 -9.31 77.66 -10.27
CA GLU A 432 -10.31 78.52 -9.61
C GLU A 432 -11.58 77.77 -9.28
N ALA A 433 -12.04 76.88 -10.19
CA ALA A 433 -13.20 76.01 -9.95
C ALA A 433 -12.94 75.01 -8.81
N TYR A 434 -11.76 74.38 -8.76
CA TYR A 434 -11.40 73.44 -7.69
C TYR A 434 -11.31 74.16 -6.32
N ALA A 435 -10.66 75.30 -6.25
CA ALA A 435 -10.60 76.13 -5.05
C ALA A 435 -11.98 76.61 -4.56
N ALA A 436 -12.88 76.98 -5.47
CA ALA A 436 -14.23 77.42 -5.17
C ALA A 436 -15.07 76.28 -4.58
N VAL A 437 -14.95 75.05 -5.16
CA VAL A 437 -15.63 73.86 -4.66
C VAL A 437 -15.07 73.42 -3.31
N ASP A 438 -13.73 73.40 -3.16
CA ASP A 438 -13.10 73.00 -1.86
C ASP A 438 -13.50 73.95 -0.76
N LYS A 439 -13.50 75.26 -1.02
CA LYS A 439 -14.00 76.28 -0.08
C LYS A 439 -15.48 76.09 0.23
N GLY A 440 -16.30 75.70 -0.78
CA GLY A 440 -17.73 75.44 -0.59
C GLY A 440 -17.96 74.19 0.27
N LEU A 441 -17.04 73.23 0.26
CA LEU A 441 -17.08 72.03 1.06
C LEU A 441 -16.63 72.25 2.52
N GLU A 442 -15.91 73.36 2.86
CA GLU A 442 -15.34 73.57 4.19
C GLU A 442 -16.38 73.37 5.35
N PRO A 443 -17.62 73.84 5.30
CA PRO A 443 -18.59 73.65 6.38
C PRO A 443 -18.95 72.18 6.62
N PHE A 444 -18.77 71.30 5.59
CA PHE A 444 -19.23 69.95 5.56
C PHE A 444 -18.08 68.93 5.80
N LYS A 445 -16.79 69.38 5.74
CA LYS A 445 -15.62 68.51 5.91
C LYS A 445 -15.67 67.71 7.23
N LYS A 446 -16.31 68.24 8.30
CA LYS A 446 -16.49 67.58 9.60
C LYS A 446 -17.45 66.37 9.54
N GLN A 447 -18.30 66.29 8.54
CA GLN A 447 -19.26 65.19 8.37
C GLN A 447 -18.65 64.02 7.60
N LEU A 448 -17.46 64.23 7.01
CA LEU A 448 -16.75 63.24 6.20
C LEU A 448 -15.79 62.43 7.07
N ARG A 449 -15.50 61.20 6.68
CA ARG A 449 -14.64 60.26 7.41
C ARG A 449 -13.14 60.44 7.11
N ARG A 450 -12.77 61.08 6.00
CA ARG A 450 -11.42 61.47 5.66
C ARG A 450 -11.40 62.89 5.05
N GLU A 451 -10.20 63.44 4.96
CA GLU A 451 -9.99 64.71 4.33
C GLU A 451 -10.34 64.67 2.82
N VAL A 452 -10.86 65.78 2.31
CA VAL A 452 -11.18 65.96 0.88
C VAL A 452 -9.90 66.23 0.13
N THR A 453 -9.62 65.44 -0.86
CA THR A 453 -8.45 65.56 -1.72
C THR A 453 -8.77 66.36 -3.01
N THR A 454 -7.73 66.86 -3.66
CA THR A 454 -7.90 67.53 -4.97
C THR A 454 -8.49 66.62 -6.04
N GLU A 455 -8.23 65.28 -5.94
CA GLU A 455 -8.84 64.31 -6.84
C GLU A 455 -10.35 64.16 -6.58
N ASP A 456 -10.80 64.24 -5.35
CA ASP A 456 -12.23 64.21 -5.02
C ASP A 456 -12.95 65.43 -5.60
N VAL A 457 -12.35 66.63 -5.46
CA VAL A 457 -12.89 67.86 -6.02
C VAL A 457 -12.92 67.81 -7.57
N GLN A 458 -11.88 67.21 -8.18
CA GLN A 458 -11.85 66.97 -9.59
C GLN A 458 -12.98 66.04 -10.06
N LYS A 459 -13.19 64.92 -9.37
CA LYS A 459 -14.30 64.00 -9.68
C LYS A 459 -15.65 64.65 -9.55
N LEU A 460 -15.87 65.58 -8.56
CA LEU A 460 -17.10 66.32 -8.41
C LEU A 460 -17.33 67.26 -9.57
N THR A 461 -16.28 67.93 -10.04
CA THR A 461 -16.40 68.88 -11.19
C THR A 461 -16.59 68.17 -12.53
N GLU A 462 -16.22 66.89 -12.63
CA GLU A 462 -16.45 66.06 -13.81
C GLU A 462 -17.81 65.39 -13.85
N LEU A 463 -18.68 65.61 -12.85
CA LEU A 463 -20.03 65.05 -12.85
C LEU A 463 -20.85 65.53 -14.02
N LYS A 464 -21.50 64.59 -14.71
CA LYS A 464 -22.35 64.89 -15.86
C LYS A 464 -23.57 65.73 -15.42
N PHE A 465 -23.87 66.81 -16.07
CA PHE A 465 -25.00 67.68 -15.76
C PHE A 465 -26.34 66.95 -15.67
N ILE A 466 -26.53 65.88 -16.48
CA ILE A 466 -27.73 65.07 -16.42
C ILE A 466 -27.88 64.33 -15.09
N ARG A 467 -26.76 64.00 -14.39
CA ARG A 467 -26.76 63.38 -13.07
C ARG A 467 -27.17 64.36 -12.00
N ILE A 468 -26.77 65.65 -12.12
CA ILE A 468 -27.15 66.71 -11.22
C ILE A 468 -28.64 67.03 -11.38
N SER A 469 -29.15 67.11 -12.61
CA SER A 469 -30.56 67.45 -12.91
C SER A 469 -31.57 66.36 -12.59
N ARG A 470 -31.15 65.12 -12.51
CA ARG A 470 -31.99 63.95 -12.18
C ARG A 470 -31.59 63.29 -10.83
N TYR A 471 -30.99 64.09 -9.96
CA TYR A 471 -30.59 63.59 -8.64
C TYR A 471 -31.82 63.27 -7.80
N ASP A 472 -31.88 62.03 -7.31
CA ASP A 472 -32.92 61.52 -6.42
C ASP A 472 -32.33 61.40 -5.01
N THR A 473 -32.67 62.29 -4.10
CA THR A 473 -32.12 62.35 -2.76
C THR A 473 -32.48 61.13 -1.96
N GLU A 474 -33.72 60.62 -2.09
CA GLU A 474 -34.14 59.45 -1.33
C GLU A 474 -33.35 58.17 -1.79
N LYS A 475 -33.09 58.06 -3.08
CA LYS A 475 -32.31 56.96 -3.63
C LYS A 475 -30.86 57.03 -3.17
N ALA A 476 -30.24 58.24 -3.19
CA ALA A 476 -28.88 58.43 -2.70
C ALA A 476 -28.74 58.17 -1.20
N ASP A 477 -29.71 58.57 -0.41
CA ASP A 477 -29.73 58.30 1.03
C ASP A 477 -29.91 56.80 1.34
N ASN A 478 -30.65 56.07 0.50
CA ASN A 478 -30.77 54.63 0.60
C ASN A 478 -29.47 53.94 0.23
N GLU A 479 -28.79 54.42 -0.82
CA GLU A 479 -27.47 53.89 -1.26
C GLU A 479 -26.41 54.11 -0.15
N ILE A 480 -26.34 55.31 0.42
CA ILE A 480 -25.44 55.62 1.56
C ILE A 480 -25.74 54.72 2.77
N ARG A 481 -27.01 54.54 3.14
CA ARG A 481 -27.41 53.64 4.21
C ARG A 481 -27.02 52.18 3.97
N GLN A 482 -27.17 51.70 2.74
CA GLN A 482 -26.73 50.33 2.39
C GLN A 482 -25.22 50.20 2.52
N ILE A 483 -24.44 51.19 2.05
CA ILE A 483 -22.98 51.19 2.21
C ILE A 483 -22.58 51.19 3.67
N GLU A 484 -23.29 51.95 4.52
CA GLU A 484 -23.06 51.98 5.97
C GLU A 484 -23.36 50.62 6.64
N GLU A 485 -24.40 49.93 6.19
CA GLU A 485 -24.71 48.60 6.69
C GLU A 485 -23.64 47.60 6.25
N ASP A 486 -23.19 47.65 4.98
CA ASP A 486 -22.12 46.86 4.45
C ASP A 486 -20.79 47.10 5.21
N ILE A 487 -20.48 48.34 5.55
CA ILE A 487 -19.33 48.73 6.40
C ILE A 487 -19.45 48.09 7.77
N ARG A 488 -20.61 48.20 8.44
CA ARG A 488 -20.84 47.61 9.76
C ARG A 488 -20.71 46.08 9.73
N SER A 489 -21.31 45.45 8.73
CA SER A 489 -21.21 44.00 8.51
C SER A 489 -19.77 43.57 8.27
N THR A 490 -19.02 44.29 7.44
CA THR A 490 -17.60 43.98 7.14
C THR A 490 -16.74 44.17 8.41
N GLN A 491 -16.95 45.20 9.19
CA GLN A 491 -16.27 45.43 10.47
C GLN A 491 -16.59 44.34 11.50
N TYR A 492 -17.85 43.86 11.56
CA TYR A 492 -18.25 42.74 12.39
C TYR A 492 -17.50 41.49 12.01
N HIS A 493 -17.41 41.13 10.71
CA HIS A 493 -16.70 39.97 10.23
C HIS A 493 -15.18 40.06 10.46
N LEU A 494 -14.59 41.25 10.39
CA LEU A 494 -13.18 41.46 10.75
C LEU A 494 -12.93 41.22 12.24
N ALA A 495 -13.85 41.66 13.13
CA ALA A 495 -13.75 41.44 14.57
C ALA A 495 -13.97 39.93 14.92
N HIS A 496 -14.72 39.19 14.09
CA HIS A 496 -15.06 37.77 14.28
C HIS A 496 -14.52 36.90 13.17
N LEU A 497 -13.23 37.11 12.82
CA LEU A 497 -12.61 36.51 11.61
C LEU A 497 -12.56 34.98 11.64
N THR A 498 -12.46 34.39 12.84
CA THR A 498 -12.50 32.91 12.98
C THR A 498 -13.86 32.35 12.59
N GLU A 499 -14.94 32.94 13.08
CA GLU A 499 -16.30 32.52 12.74
C GLU A 499 -16.57 32.70 11.24
N TYR A 500 -16.09 33.81 10.68
CA TYR A 500 -16.18 34.05 9.22
C TYR A 500 -15.44 33.01 8.39
N ALA A 501 -14.25 32.59 8.83
CA ALA A 501 -13.49 31.53 8.16
C ALA A 501 -14.15 30.15 8.31
N VAL A 502 -14.75 29.84 9.46
CA VAL A 502 -15.55 28.62 9.63
C VAL A 502 -16.75 28.62 8.67
N ALA A 503 -17.52 29.72 8.65
CA ALA A 503 -18.66 29.86 7.73
C ALA A 503 -18.25 29.76 6.25
N TRP A 504 -17.04 30.24 5.89
CA TRP A 504 -16.46 30.04 4.56
C TRP A 504 -16.29 28.55 4.24
N TYR A 505 -15.68 27.78 5.11
CA TYR A 505 -15.45 26.34 4.93
C TYR A 505 -16.78 25.57 4.86
N GLU A 506 -17.75 25.90 5.71
CA GLU A 506 -19.09 25.30 5.67
C GLU A 506 -19.77 25.54 4.32
N ARG A 507 -19.73 26.78 3.83
CA ARG A 507 -20.28 27.12 2.51
C ARG A 507 -19.61 26.34 1.38
N ILE A 508 -18.29 26.13 1.42
CA ILE A 508 -17.55 25.34 0.43
C ILE A 508 -17.94 23.87 0.53
N ARG A 509 -18.07 23.34 1.74
CA ARG A 509 -18.53 21.95 1.97
C ARG A 509 -19.93 21.72 1.40
N ASP A 510 -20.87 22.59 1.72
CA ASP A 510 -22.26 22.46 1.31
C ASP A 510 -22.44 22.61 -0.21
N LYS A 511 -21.65 23.50 -0.82
CA LYS A 511 -21.73 23.77 -2.27
C LYS A 511 -21.05 22.69 -3.11
N TYR A 512 -19.93 22.13 -2.66
CA TYR A 512 -19.04 21.27 -3.46
C TYR A 512 -18.77 19.87 -2.87
N GLY A 513 -19.23 19.58 -1.66
CA GLY A 513 -18.93 18.32 -0.97
C GLY A 513 -19.76 17.12 -1.41
N LYS A 514 -20.94 17.35 -2.01
CA LYS A 514 -21.83 16.27 -2.45
C LYS A 514 -21.17 15.40 -3.52
N GLY A 515 -21.16 14.07 -3.32
CA GLY A 515 -20.54 13.11 -4.24
C GLY A 515 -19.02 13.00 -4.06
N ARG A 516 -18.46 13.59 -2.99
CA ARG A 516 -17.03 13.53 -2.64
C ARG A 516 -16.82 12.83 -1.29
N GLU A 517 -17.62 11.80 -1.03
CA GLU A 517 -17.47 10.93 0.13
C GLU A 517 -16.18 10.10 0.00
N ARG A 518 -15.68 9.58 1.13
CA ARG A 518 -14.50 8.72 1.16
C ARG A 518 -14.67 7.50 0.26
N ARG A 519 -13.66 7.21 -0.56
CA ARG A 519 -13.61 6.04 -1.45
C ARG A 519 -12.80 4.89 -0.88
N THR A 520 -11.71 5.20 -0.18
CA THR A 520 -10.78 4.20 0.35
C THR A 520 -11.27 3.65 1.69
N GLU A 521 -11.42 2.34 1.81
CA GLU A 521 -11.76 1.65 3.05
C GLU A 521 -10.52 1.58 3.96
N LEU A 522 -10.61 2.12 5.19
CA LEU A 522 -9.53 2.01 6.17
C LEU A 522 -9.66 0.69 6.93
N ARG A 523 -8.62 -0.14 6.89
CA ARG A 523 -8.60 -1.46 7.51
C ARG A 523 -7.18 -1.85 7.90
N GLU A 524 -7.00 -2.46 9.07
CA GLU A 524 -5.75 -3.12 9.43
C GLU A 524 -5.60 -4.43 8.66
N PHE A 525 -4.39 -4.73 8.18
CA PHE A 525 -4.13 -5.92 7.40
C PHE A 525 -3.39 -6.97 8.20
N ASP A 526 -3.92 -8.20 8.18
CA ASP A 526 -3.20 -9.36 8.65
C ASP A 526 -1.90 -9.57 7.86
N SER A 527 -0.87 -10.01 8.56
CA SER A 527 0.42 -10.31 7.96
C SER A 527 0.34 -11.60 7.15
N ILE A 528 0.42 -11.50 5.83
CA ILE A 528 0.49 -12.66 4.93
C ILE A 528 1.92 -13.19 4.87
N GLU A 529 2.13 -14.41 5.36
CA GLU A 529 3.42 -15.09 5.20
C GLU A 529 3.50 -15.71 3.81
N ALA A 530 4.31 -15.11 2.93
CA ALA A 530 4.48 -15.55 1.53
C ALA A 530 4.81 -17.06 1.40
N THR A 531 5.50 -17.65 2.36
CA THR A 531 5.84 -19.10 2.38
C THR A 531 4.64 -20.00 2.63
N LYS A 532 3.60 -19.52 3.33
CA LYS A 532 2.38 -20.31 3.56
C LYS A 532 1.43 -20.33 2.37
N VAL A 533 1.46 -19.27 1.58
CA VAL A 533 0.57 -19.11 0.41
C VAL A 533 1.25 -19.47 -0.91
N ALA A 534 2.57 -19.66 -0.91
CA ALA A 534 3.33 -20.05 -2.11
C ALA A 534 2.89 -21.42 -2.63
N VAL A 535 2.80 -21.50 -3.94
CA VAL A 535 2.55 -22.75 -4.66
C VAL A 535 3.85 -23.54 -4.78
N THR A 536 3.76 -24.88 -4.68
CA THR A 536 4.90 -25.78 -4.99
C THR A 536 5.16 -25.74 -6.50
N ASN A 537 6.19 -24.99 -6.91
CA ASN A 537 6.55 -24.75 -8.29
C ASN A 537 7.85 -25.41 -8.73
N ALA A 538 8.53 -26.10 -7.82
CA ALA A 538 9.83 -26.72 -8.03
C ALA A 538 9.93 -28.08 -7.33
N ARG A 539 10.90 -28.89 -7.77
CA ARG A 539 11.25 -30.15 -7.13
C ARG A 539 12.68 -30.10 -6.64
N LEU A 540 12.88 -30.43 -5.36
CA LEU A 540 14.19 -30.51 -4.73
C LEU A 540 14.87 -31.82 -5.06
N TYR A 541 16.15 -31.74 -5.44
CA TYR A 541 17.02 -32.88 -5.75
C TYR A 541 18.27 -32.87 -4.87
N VAL A 542 18.88 -34.03 -4.62
CA VAL A 542 20.11 -34.15 -3.84
C VAL A 542 21.08 -35.18 -4.42
N ASP A 543 22.33 -34.80 -4.48
CA ASP A 543 23.46 -35.73 -4.64
C ASP A 543 24.13 -35.90 -3.27
N ARG A 544 23.74 -36.98 -2.60
CA ARG A 544 24.20 -37.23 -1.22
C ARG A 544 25.69 -37.51 -1.14
N ALA A 545 26.30 -38.08 -2.19
CA ALA A 545 27.72 -38.45 -2.20
C ALA A 545 28.62 -37.23 -2.38
N GLU A 546 28.31 -36.40 -3.35
CA GLU A 546 29.09 -35.21 -3.65
C GLU A 546 28.69 -33.97 -2.85
N GLY A 547 27.53 -34.02 -2.17
CA GLY A 547 27.09 -32.95 -1.26
C GLY A 547 26.39 -31.78 -1.94
N PHE A 548 25.87 -31.95 -3.15
CA PHE A 548 25.10 -30.97 -3.87
C PHE A 548 23.58 -31.17 -3.71
N PHE A 549 22.83 -30.09 -3.74
CA PHE A 549 21.37 -30.10 -3.72
C PHE A 549 20.83 -28.86 -4.44
N GLY A 550 19.58 -28.90 -4.89
CA GLY A 550 18.93 -27.76 -5.54
C GLY A 550 17.78 -28.15 -6.44
N ILE A 551 17.18 -27.14 -7.10
CA ILE A 551 16.03 -27.28 -8.01
C ILE A 551 16.39 -27.12 -9.49
N GLY A 552 17.64 -26.78 -9.79
CA GLY A 552 18.10 -26.48 -11.15
C GLY A 552 18.09 -27.68 -12.09
N LYS A 553 18.05 -27.39 -13.38
CA LYS A 553 18.07 -28.41 -14.46
C LYS A 553 19.28 -29.36 -14.36
N SER A 554 20.40 -28.87 -13.84
CA SER A 554 21.64 -29.63 -13.63
C SER A 554 21.53 -30.67 -12.51
N MET A 555 20.47 -30.63 -11.71
CA MET A 555 20.23 -31.56 -10.59
C MET A 555 19.20 -32.65 -10.92
N LYS A 556 18.59 -32.64 -12.11
CA LYS A 556 17.50 -33.59 -12.48
C LYS A 556 17.91 -35.06 -12.51
N ASP A 557 19.20 -35.34 -12.68
CA ASP A 557 19.75 -36.69 -12.66
C ASP A 557 20.10 -37.17 -11.24
N ALA A 558 20.00 -36.31 -10.22
CA ALA A 558 20.19 -36.63 -8.82
C ALA A 558 18.89 -37.18 -8.18
N GLU A 559 18.99 -37.69 -6.96
CA GLU A 559 17.87 -38.25 -6.20
C GLU A 559 16.79 -37.17 -5.94
N PRO A 560 15.53 -37.40 -6.36
CA PRO A 560 14.43 -36.47 -6.04
C PRO A 560 14.05 -36.58 -4.54
N VAL A 561 13.85 -35.47 -3.88
CA VAL A 561 13.55 -35.41 -2.43
C VAL A 561 12.06 -35.11 -2.18
N CYS A 562 11.59 -33.96 -2.59
CA CYS A 562 10.21 -33.48 -2.39
C CYS A 562 9.89 -32.33 -3.34
N ASP A 563 8.60 -32.04 -3.49
CA ASP A 563 8.16 -30.81 -4.14
C ASP A 563 8.29 -29.65 -3.15
N CYS A 564 8.68 -28.47 -3.64
CA CYS A 564 8.92 -27.26 -2.84
C CYS A 564 8.60 -25.99 -3.63
N SER A 565 8.64 -24.85 -2.99
CA SER A 565 8.63 -23.54 -3.64
C SER A 565 10.05 -23.00 -3.80
N ASP A 566 10.28 -22.18 -4.82
CA ASP A 566 11.55 -21.45 -5.04
C ASP A 566 11.89 -20.45 -3.93
N ILE A 567 10.92 -20.15 -3.04
CA ILE A 567 11.10 -19.26 -1.87
C ILE A 567 11.31 -20.01 -0.57
N ASP A 568 11.17 -21.34 -0.55
CA ASP A 568 11.31 -22.14 0.66
C ASP A 568 12.75 -22.14 1.21
N ASP A 569 12.85 -22.39 2.52
CA ASP A 569 14.10 -22.77 3.16
C ASP A 569 14.25 -24.29 3.16
N VAL A 570 15.45 -24.78 3.03
CA VAL A 570 15.78 -26.19 3.17
C VAL A 570 16.74 -26.42 4.31
N ILE A 571 16.52 -27.52 5.05
CA ILE A 571 17.45 -27.97 6.07
C ILE A 571 18.22 -29.19 5.56
N VAL A 572 19.54 -29.16 5.68
CA VAL A 572 20.45 -30.19 5.20
C VAL A 572 21.29 -30.74 6.35
N PHE A 573 21.24 -32.04 6.60
CA PHE A 573 22.03 -32.71 7.62
C PHE A 573 23.09 -33.59 7.00
N THR A 574 24.29 -33.57 7.57
CA THR A 574 25.35 -34.49 7.22
C THR A 574 25.38 -35.68 8.19
N LYS A 575 26.04 -36.76 7.79
CA LYS A 575 26.23 -37.94 8.62
C LYS A 575 27.02 -37.67 9.92
N GLU A 576 27.84 -36.62 9.91
CA GLU A 576 28.59 -36.17 11.10
C GLU A 576 27.74 -35.40 12.11
N GLY A 577 26.47 -35.05 11.76
CA GLY A 577 25.56 -34.34 12.63
C GLY A 577 25.58 -32.82 12.45
N ARG A 578 26.31 -32.31 11.48
CA ARG A 578 26.25 -30.90 11.11
C ARG A 578 25.03 -30.63 10.26
N TYR A 579 24.46 -29.44 10.38
CA TYR A 579 23.36 -29.04 9.54
C TYR A 579 23.39 -27.54 9.24
N VAL A 580 22.82 -27.18 8.12
CA VAL A 580 22.61 -25.81 7.68
C VAL A 580 21.17 -25.62 7.22
N ILE A 581 20.66 -24.42 7.38
CA ILE A 581 19.40 -23.99 6.76
C ILE A 581 19.72 -22.90 5.76
N THR A 582 19.32 -23.09 4.53
CA THR A 582 19.59 -22.17 3.43
C THR A 582 18.36 -22.02 2.55
N LYS A 583 18.29 -20.95 1.78
CA LYS A 583 17.23 -20.76 0.79
C LYS A 583 17.39 -21.78 -0.35
N VAL A 584 16.28 -22.22 -0.92
CA VAL A 584 16.27 -23.03 -2.14
C VAL A 584 16.97 -22.26 -3.26
N SER A 585 17.86 -22.95 -4.01
CA SER A 585 18.60 -22.40 -5.13
C SER A 585 18.74 -23.43 -6.24
N ASP A 586 19.18 -23.00 -7.43
CA ASP A 586 19.38 -23.92 -8.58
C ASP A 586 20.35 -25.05 -8.26
N LYS A 587 21.47 -24.75 -7.59
CA LYS A 587 22.46 -25.72 -7.13
C LYS A 587 23.28 -25.12 -5.99
N ALA A 588 23.25 -25.77 -4.84
CA ALA A 588 24.06 -25.43 -3.68
C ALA A 588 24.92 -26.59 -3.25
N PHE A 589 26.02 -26.29 -2.58
CA PHE A 589 26.92 -27.26 -1.95
C PHE A 589 26.97 -27.03 -0.45
N PHE A 590 26.87 -28.08 0.35
CA PHE A 590 27.12 -27.97 1.79
C PHE A 590 28.35 -28.78 2.21
N GLN A 591 28.22 -30.11 2.24
CA GLN A 591 29.31 -31.06 2.57
C GLN A 591 29.00 -32.42 1.96
N LYS A 592 30.04 -33.21 1.61
CA LYS A 592 29.86 -34.59 1.18
C LYS A 592 29.20 -35.46 2.26
N GLY A 593 28.38 -36.42 1.87
CA GLY A 593 27.71 -37.34 2.80
C GLY A 593 26.46 -36.75 3.45
N ILE A 594 25.59 -36.12 2.66
CA ILE A 594 24.29 -35.66 3.12
C ILE A 594 23.44 -36.83 3.64
N TYR A 595 23.05 -36.76 4.91
CA TYR A 595 22.20 -37.77 5.54
C TYR A 595 20.70 -37.53 5.27
N TYR A 596 20.25 -36.26 5.47
CA TYR A 596 18.87 -35.85 5.26
C TYR A 596 18.81 -34.45 4.67
N ILE A 597 17.84 -34.23 3.83
CA ILE A 597 17.46 -32.90 3.32
C ILE A 597 15.94 -32.83 3.19
N GLY A 598 15.36 -31.68 3.47
CA GLY A 598 13.93 -31.42 3.33
C GLY A 598 13.59 -29.95 3.49
N VAL A 599 12.35 -29.57 3.17
CA VAL A 599 11.84 -28.20 3.38
C VAL A 599 11.81 -27.86 4.86
N PHE A 600 12.26 -26.68 5.22
CA PHE A 600 12.29 -26.19 6.59
C PHE A 600 11.28 -25.05 6.79
N LYS A 601 10.37 -25.19 7.76
CA LYS A 601 9.44 -24.16 8.18
C LYS A 601 9.99 -23.45 9.44
N ARG A 602 10.09 -22.14 9.40
CA ARG A 602 10.52 -21.34 10.56
C ARG A 602 9.46 -21.37 11.65
N ASN A 603 9.91 -21.39 12.91
CA ASN A 603 9.06 -21.40 14.10
C ASN A 603 8.10 -22.60 14.16
N ASP A 604 8.35 -23.65 13.38
CA ASP A 604 7.59 -24.89 13.46
C ASP A 604 7.96 -25.65 14.73
N GLU A 605 7.01 -25.75 15.65
CA GLU A 605 7.14 -26.46 16.92
C GLU A 605 6.73 -27.91 16.82
N ARG A 606 6.02 -28.30 15.75
CA ARG A 606 5.47 -29.63 15.59
C ARG A 606 6.42 -30.61 14.90
N THR A 607 7.34 -30.10 14.07
CA THR A 607 8.37 -30.95 13.44
C THR A 607 9.44 -31.35 14.44
N ILE A 608 9.43 -32.63 14.84
CA ILE A 608 10.35 -33.21 15.82
C ILE A 608 11.37 -34.14 15.14
N TYR A 609 12.63 -33.95 15.48
CA TYR A 609 13.75 -34.76 15.02
C TYR A 609 14.06 -35.83 16.09
N ASN A 610 13.83 -37.12 15.77
CA ASN A 610 14.25 -38.23 16.59
C ASN A 610 15.65 -38.66 16.15
N VAL A 611 16.63 -38.62 17.04
CA VAL A 611 18.05 -38.79 16.68
C VAL A 611 18.70 -39.82 17.60
N LEU A 612 19.33 -40.86 17.00
CA LEU A 612 20.26 -41.75 17.66
C LEU A 612 21.65 -41.55 17.05
N TYR A 613 22.61 -41.10 17.85
CA TYR A 613 23.96 -40.80 17.39
C TYR A 613 25.06 -41.39 18.32
N ARG A 614 26.26 -41.56 17.78
CA ARG A 614 27.47 -41.90 18.52
C ARG A 614 28.22 -40.59 18.84
N ASP A 615 28.53 -40.38 20.11
CA ASP A 615 29.26 -39.21 20.57
C ASP A 615 30.78 -39.44 20.50
N GLY A 616 31.43 -39.06 19.42
CA GLY A 616 32.83 -39.30 19.09
C GLY A 616 33.12 -40.71 18.50
N LYS A 617 34.37 -40.98 18.05
CA LYS A 617 34.76 -42.18 17.28
C LYS A 617 34.41 -43.52 17.97
N ASN A 618 34.56 -43.62 19.28
CA ASN A 618 34.29 -44.80 20.07
C ASN A 618 33.42 -44.48 21.31
N GLY A 619 32.71 -43.36 21.27
CA GLY A 619 31.92 -42.86 22.39
C GLY A 619 30.59 -43.61 22.59
N PRO A 620 29.82 -43.20 23.59
CA PRO A 620 28.51 -43.76 23.90
C PRO A 620 27.49 -43.46 22.82
N LEU A 621 26.46 -44.27 22.76
CA LEU A 621 25.29 -44.05 21.95
C LEU A 621 24.31 -43.18 22.71
N MET A 622 23.96 -42.06 22.12
CA MET A 622 23.07 -41.04 22.68
C MET A 622 21.76 -40.99 21.87
N MET A 623 20.65 -40.82 22.54
CA MET A 623 19.33 -40.68 21.90
C MET A 623 18.68 -39.36 22.34
N LYS A 624 18.01 -38.69 21.43
CA LYS A 624 17.29 -37.46 21.76
C LYS A 624 16.13 -37.20 20.81
N ARG A 625 15.18 -36.45 21.32
CA ARG A 625 14.13 -35.80 20.55
C ARG A 625 14.32 -34.30 20.63
N CYS A 626 14.24 -33.58 19.53
CA CYS A 626 14.41 -32.13 19.56
C CYS A 626 13.63 -31.44 18.44
N ALA A 627 13.14 -30.22 18.74
CA ALA A 627 12.63 -29.26 17.77
C ALA A 627 13.74 -28.30 17.35
N ILE A 628 13.70 -27.83 16.10
CA ILE A 628 14.61 -26.82 15.57
C ILE A 628 13.74 -25.61 15.17
N LYS A 629 13.60 -24.64 16.07
CA LYS A 629 12.75 -23.46 15.89
C LYS A 629 13.47 -22.31 15.17
N GLY A 630 14.13 -21.44 15.90
CA GLY A 630 14.85 -20.26 15.38
C GLY A 630 16.30 -20.56 14.99
N VAL A 631 16.67 -20.26 13.75
CA VAL A 631 18.03 -20.42 13.22
C VAL A 631 18.35 -19.28 12.25
N THR A 632 19.64 -18.95 12.16
CA THR A 632 20.13 -18.02 11.14
C THR A 632 20.41 -18.80 9.86
N ARG A 633 19.98 -18.28 8.71
CA ARG A 633 20.31 -18.88 7.39
C ARG A 633 21.81 -18.90 7.19
N ASP A 634 22.26 -19.89 6.41
CA ASP A 634 23.63 -20.07 5.95
C ASP A 634 24.68 -20.24 7.08
N LYS A 635 24.20 -20.36 8.33
CA LYS A 635 25.03 -20.68 9.48
C LYS A 635 25.02 -22.18 9.76
N GLU A 636 26.20 -22.75 9.93
CA GLU A 636 26.39 -24.14 10.28
C GLU A 636 26.11 -24.40 11.77
N TYR A 637 25.40 -25.48 12.05
CA TYR A 637 25.05 -25.92 13.40
C TYR A 637 25.34 -27.41 13.55
N ASP A 638 25.39 -27.87 14.78
CA ASP A 638 25.59 -29.27 15.13
C ASP A 638 24.39 -29.82 15.93
N ILE A 639 23.85 -30.98 15.49
CA ILE A 639 22.74 -31.64 16.19
C ILE A 639 23.28 -32.62 17.24
N THR A 640 24.54 -33.00 17.15
CA THR A 640 25.23 -33.78 18.18
C THR A 640 25.79 -32.87 19.28
N LYS A 641 26.69 -33.35 20.13
CA LYS A 641 27.39 -32.49 21.10
C LYS A 641 28.57 -31.71 20.49
N GLY A 642 28.85 -31.95 19.22
CA GLY A 642 30.00 -31.32 18.53
C GLY A 642 31.34 -32.05 18.86
N THR A 643 31.31 -33.22 19.51
CA THR A 643 32.50 -34.02 19.74
C THR A 643 33.08 -34.47 18.37
N PRO A 644 34.38 -34.28 18.10
CA PRO A 644 34.94 -34.68 16.81
C PRO A 644 34.73 -36.16 16.49
N LYS A 645 34.33 -36.47 15.24
CA LYS A 645 33.98 -37.80 14.76
C LYS A 645 32.72 -38.40 15.40
N SER A 646 31.79 -37.58 15.81
CA SER A 646 30.41 -37.98 16.08
C SER A 646 29.74 -38.46 14.79
N GLU A 647 28.76 -39.37 14.90
CA GLU A 647 28.08 -39.94 13.74
C GLU A 647 26.60 -40.18 14.02
N ILE A 648 25.70 -39.68 13.15
CA ILE A 648 24.27 -40.03 13.17
C ILE A 648 24.13 -41.49 12.69
N LEU A 649 23.54 -42.32 13.50
CA LEU A 649 23.24 -43.71 13.21
C LEU A 649 21.81 -43.94 12.74
N TYR A 650 20.88 -43.11 13.24
CA TYR A 650 19.49 -43.05 12.83
C TYR A 650 18.95 -41.63 13.10
N MET A 651 18.18 -41.14 12.18
CA MET A 651 17.43 -39.91 12.34
C MET A 651 16.14 -39.98 11.50
N SER A 652 15.04 -39.63 12.13
CA SER A 652 13.76 -39.40 11.47
C SER A 652 13.27 -37.96 11.70
N VAL A 653 12.47 -37.48 10.79
CA VAL A 653 11.84 -36.16 10.86
C VAL A 653 10.34 -36.38 10.89
N ASN A 654 9.71 -35.94 11.97
CA ASN A 654 8.33 -36.26 12.31
C ASN A 654 7.51 -34.96 12.37
N PRO A 655 6.73 -34.63 11.32
CA PRO A 655 6.05 -33.31 11.19
C PRO A 655 5.01 -33.06 12.28
N ASN A 656 4.49 -34.08 12.92
CA ASN A 656 3.51 -33.96 14.00
C ASN A 656 4.01 -34.59 15.31
N GLY A 657 5.33 -34.68 15.51
CA GLY A 657 5.92 -35.17 16.76
C GLY A 657 5.68 -36.66 17.05
N GLU A 658 5.60 -37.52 16.02
CA GLU A 658 5.46 -38.95 16.14
C GLU A 658 6.66 -39.53 16.87
N ALA A 659 6.41 -40.55 17.69
CA ALA A 659 7.43 -41.21 18.50
C ALA A 659 7.61 -42.67 18.08
N GLU A 660 8.62 -42.92 17.28
CA GLU A 660 8.90 -44.23 16.71
C GLU A 660 9.48 -45.17 17.73
N VAL A 661 9.24 -46.48 17.54
CA VAL A 661 9.91 -47.54 18.24
C VAL A 661 10.87 -48.28 17.31
N LEU A 662 12.15 -48.28 17.63
CA LEU A 662 13.20 -48.92 16.89
C LEU A 662 13.64 -50.24 17.56
N LYS A 663 13.83 -51.27 16.77
CA LYS A 663 14.51 -52.50 17.18
C LYS A 663 15.99 -52.40 16.87
N VAL A 664 16.84 -52.32 17.91
CA VAL A 664 18.28 -52.12 17.80
C VAL A 664 19.01 -53.43 18.12
N TYR A 665 19.81 -53.91 17.17
CA TYR A 665 20.65 -55.10 17.27
C TYR A 665 22.09 -54.67 17.60
N PHE A 666 22.63 -55.13 18.71
CA PHE A 666 24.03 -54.85 19.07
C PHE A 666 24.98 -55.84 18.49
N LYS A 667 26.23 -55.48 18.26
CA LYS A 667 27.30 -56.40 17.90
C LYS A 667 27.58 -57.37 19.07
N PRO A 668 27.60 -58.71 18.85
CA PRO A 668 27.85 -59.65 19.90
C PRO A 668 29.19 -59.38 20.64
N ARG A 669 29.16 -59.39 21.94
CA ARG A 669 30.35 -59.24 22.81
C ARG A 669 30.25 -60.18 24.03
N PRO A 670 31.38 -60.67 24.57
CA PRO A 670 31.38 -61.41 25.83
C PRO A 670 30.69 -60.59 26.95
N ARG A 671 29.81 -61.17 27.73
CA ARG A 671 29.03 -60.59 28.82
C ARG A 671 27.84 -59.68 28.38
N LEU A 672 27.54 -59.60 27.13
CA LEU A 672 26.33 -58.88 26.68
C LEU A 672 25.12 -59.82 26.74
N LYS A 673 24.22 -59.61 27.77
CA LYS A 673 23.06 -60.47 28.00
C LYS A 673 21.90 -60.21 27.01
N LYS A 674 21.68 -58.92 26.60
CA LYS A 674 20.61 -58.53 25.66
C LYS A 674 21.22 -58.00 24.38
N VAL A 675 21.15 -58.77 23.31
CA VAL A 675 21.68 -58.46 21.97
C VAL A 675 20.69 -57.61 21.17
N ILE A 676 19.42 -57.67 21.53
CA ILE A 676 18.32 -56.94 20.90
C ILE A 676 17.63 -56.10 21.96
N VAL A 677 17.43 -54.81 21.69
CA VAL A 677 16.75 -53.86 22.59
C VAL A 677 15.84 -53.00 21.76
N ASP A 678 14.65 -52.80 22.24
CA ASP A 678 13.73 -51.80 21.64
C ASP A 678 14.10 -50.41 22.19
N LEU A 679 14.19 -49.44 21.30
CA LEU A 679 14.37 -48.02 21.62
C LEU A 679 13.06 -47.30 21.28
N ASP A 680 12.39 -46.85 22.31
CA ASP A 680 11.13 -46.12 22.21
C ASP A 680 11.38 -44.62 22.42
N PHE A 681 11.14 -43.83 21.40
CA PHE A 681 11.31 -42.38 21.46
C PHE A 681 10.21 -41.68 22.28
N SER A 682 9.04 -42.30 22.52
CA SER A 682 7.98 -41.71 23.34
C SER A 682 8.41 -41.47 24.78
N THR A 683 9.37 -42.25 25.27
CA THR A 683 9.95 -42.10 26.62
C THR A 683 10.85 -40.88 26.77
N LEU A 684 11.14 -40.16 25.70
CA LEU A 684 12.04 -39.00 25.71
C LEU A 684 11.25 -37.70 25.63
N ALA A 685 11.54 -36.80 26.57
CA ALA A 685 11.06 -35.44 26.48
C ALA A 685 11.67 -34.69 25.27
N ILE A 686 10.86 -33.88 24.58
CA ILE A 686 11.28 -33.02 23.52
C ILE A 686 12.10 -31.88 24.12
N LYS A 687 13.35 -31.70 23.70
CA LYS A 687 14.27 -30.68 24.19
C LYS A 687 14.78 -29.80 23.07
N GLY A 688 15.44 -28.70 23.39
CA GLY A 688 16.08 -27.84 22.38
C GLY A 688 17.21 -28.54 21.62
N ARG A 689 17.51 -28.08 20.42
CA ARG A 689 18.55 -28.64 19.50
C ARG A 689 19.94 -28.85 20.11
N GLN A 690 20.33 -28.02 21.07
CA GLN A 690 21.64 -28.07 21.71
C GLN A 690 21.75 -29.13 22.82
N SER A 691 20.64 -29.80 23.20
CA SER A 691 20.65 -30.84 24.24
C SER A 691 21.52 -32.04 23.81
N GLN A 692 22.26 -32.60 24.74
CA GLN A 692 23.08 -33.82 24.52
C GLN A 692 22.23 -35.06 24.30
N GLY A 693 21.00 -35.09 24.86
CA GLY A 693 20.16 -36.27 24.88
C GLY A 693 20.48 -37.23 26.02
N ASN A 694 19.85 -38.40 26.03
CA ASN A 694 20.00 -39.44 27.02
C ASN A 694 20.95 -40.55 26.55
N LEU A 695 21.68 -41.17 27.47
CA LEU A 695 22.54 -42.32 27.17
C LEU A 695 21.64 -43.53 26.82
N PHE A 696 21.80 -44.06 25.60
CA PHE A 696 21.15 -45.30 25.18
C PHE A 696 21.99 -46.53 25.50
N SER A 697 23.24 -46.55 25.03
CA SER A 697 24.11 -47.70 25.23
C SER A 697 25.60 -47.32 25.03
N ARG A 698 26.50 -48.12 25.55
CA ARG A 698 27.96 -48.07 25.28
C ARG A 698 28.41 -49.18 24.32
N TYR A 699 27.46 -49.99 23.80
CA TYR A 699 27.76 -51.10 22.91
C TYR A 699 27.58 -50.68 21.43
N GLY A 700 28.36 -51.27 20.54
CA GLY A 700 28.30 -50.99 19.10
C GLY A 700 27.06 -51.64 18.49
N ILE A 701 26.38 -50.91 17.59
CA ILE A 701 25.20 -51.36 16.86
C ILE A 701 25.63 -52.20 15.66
N HIS A 702 24.90 -53.29 15.39
CA HIS A 702 24.99 -54.09 14.20
C HIS A 702 23.94 -53.63 13.16
N LYS A 703 22.67 -53.51 13.56
CA LYS A 703 21.53 -53.15 12.71
C LYS A 703 20.48 -52.39 13.48
N ILE A 704 19.79 -51.47 12.87
CA ILE A 704 18.60 -50.76 13.36
C ILE A 704 17.44 -51.08 12.41
N VAL A 705 16.29 -51.43 12.93
CA VAL A 705 15.05 -51.67 12.18
C VAL A 705 13.92 -50.90 12.83
N LEU A 706 13.13 -50.19 12.05
CA LEU A 706 11.88 -49.58 12.50
C LEU A 706 10.91 -50.69 12.88
N LYS A 707 10.42 -50.65 14.11
CA LYS A 707 9.43 -51.63 14.64
C LYS A 707 8.02 -51.08 14.49
N GLU A 708 7.85 -49.82 14.84
CA GLU A 708 6.56 -49.14 14.87
C GLU A 708 6.77 -47.65 14.64
N ARG A 709 5.86 -47.01 13.90
CA ARG A 709 5.93 -45.51 13.66
C ARG A 709 5.52 -44.71 14.87
N GLY A 710 4.69 -45.24 15.75
CA GLY A 710 4.20 -44.56 16.96
C GLY A 710 3.25 -43.38 16.66
N ALA A 711 2.56 -42.99 17.71
CA ALA A 711 1.64 -41.85 17.64
C ALA A 711 2.32 -40.51 17.94
N SER A 712 1.63 -39.39 17.65
CA SER A 712 2.04 -38.05 18.08
C SER A 712 2.07 -37.96 19.61
N THR A 713 3.13 -37.31 20.12
CA THR A 713 3.26 -37.01 21.57
C THR A 713 3.02 -35.54 21.90
N LEU A 714 2.60 -34.76 20.89
CA LEU A 714 2.25 -33.36 21.03
C LEU A 714 0.78 -33.20 21.37
N GLY A 715 0.38 -32.03 21.84
CA GLY A 715 -1.03 -31.64 22.00
C GLY A 715 -1.79 -31.74 20.69
N GLY A 716 -3.10 -31.64 20.75
CA GLY A 716 -3.98 -31.79 19.60
C GLY A 716 -3.63 -30.83 18.45
N LEU A 717 -3.97 -31.23 17.25
CA LEU A 717 -3.85 -30.45 16.03
C LEU A 717 -5.25 -30.05 15.57
N ASN A 718 -5.53 -28.76 15.49
CA ASN A 718 -6.75 -28.31 14.85
C ASN A 718 -6.69 -28.58 13.35
N VAL A 719 -7.74 -29.22 12.82
CA VAL A 719 -7.83 -29.65 11.43
C VAL A 719 -9.10 -29.07 10.80
N TRP A 720 -8.95 -28.52 9.62
CA TRP A 720 -10.03 -28.02 8.78
C TRP A 720 -10.08 -28.80 7.47
N PHE A 721 -11.28 -28.90 6.90
CA PHE A 721 -11.51 -29.47 5.59
C PHE A 721 -11.91 -28.38 4.61
N ASP A 722 -11.08 -28.14 3.63
CA ASP A 722 -11.36 -27.22 2.53
C ASP A 722 -12.15 -27.97 1.45
N GLU A 723 -13.43 -27.65 1.31
CA GLU A 723 -14.37 -28.30 0.38
C GLU A 723 -14.06 -27.94 -1.08
N ASP A 724 -13.42 -26.80 -1.34
CA ASP A 724 -13.15 -26.32 -2.69
C ASP A 724 -12.01 -27.11 -3.35
N VAL A 725 -11.00 -27.45 -2.54
CA VAL A 725 -9.84 -28.24 -3.01
C VAL A 725 -9.84 -29.67 -2.46
N ARG A 726 -10.82 -30.04 -1.65
CA ARG A 726 -10.96 -31.39 -1.00
C ARG A 726 -9.70 -31.86 -0.30
N ARG A 727 -9.11 -30.99 0.52
CA ARG A 727 -7.92 -31.26 1.30
C ARG A 727 -8.07 -30.83 2.75
N LEU A 728 -7.33 -31.49 3.61
CA LEU A 728 -7.19 -31.06 4.99
C LEU A 728 -6.15 -29.95 5.09
N ASN A 729 -6.34 -29.05 6.05
CA ASN A 729 -5.37 -28.04 6.39
C ASN A 729 -5.37 -27.75 7.90
N SER A 730 -4.33 -27.08 8.36
CA SER A 730 -4.18 -26.56 9.73
C SER A 730 -4.19 -25.04 9.78
N ASP A 731 -4.59 -24.39 8.69
CA ASP A 731 -4.44 -22.96 8.45
C ASP A 731 -5.78 -22.20 8.67
N GLY A 732 -6.82 -22.87 9.18
CA GLY A 732 -8.13 -22.27 9.48
C GLY A 732 -9.06 -22.13 8.26
N ARG A 733 -8.81 -22.86 7.16
CA ARG A 733 -9.59 -22.72 5.91
C ARG A 733 -10.64 -23.82 5.76
N GLY A 734 -11.88 -23.42 5.51
CA GLY A 734 -12.99 -24.33 5.30
C GLY A 734 -13.66 -24.77 6.61
N LYS A 735 -14.27 -25.97 6.61
CA LYS A 735 -14.99 -26.49 7.76
C LYS A 735 -14.04 -26.98 8.84
N TRP A 736 -14.18 -26.47 10.07
CA TRP A 736 -13.45 -26.98 11.21
C TRP A 736 -13.94 -28.40 11.60
N LEU A 737 -13.01 -29.35 11.67
CA LEU A 737 -13.29 -30.75 12.00
C LEU A 737 -13.01 -31.09 13.48
N GLY A 738 -12.36 -30.20 14.21
CA GLY A 738 -11.99 -30.39 15.62
C GLY A 738 -10.48 -30.49 15.86
N GLU A 739 -10.11 -30.67 17.11
CA GLU A 739 -8.76 -30.93 17.55
C GLU A 739 -8.44 -32.44 17.49
N PHE A 740 -7.45 -32.84 16.67
CA PHE A 740 -7.05 -34.23 16.43
C PHE A 740 -5.82 -34.61 17.25
N LYS A 741 -5.87 -35.79 17.89
CA LYS A 741 -4.77 -36.36 18.71
C LYS A 741 -4.43 -37.75 18.19
N GLY A 742 -3.14 -38.08 18.16
CA GLY A 742 -2.61 -39.42 17.96
C GLY A 742 -3.37 -40.31 16.96
N ASP A 743 -4.25 -41.12 17.42
CA ASP A 743 -4.95 -42.17 16.66
C ASP A 743 -6.35 -41.73 16.15
N ASP A 744 -6.72 -40.45 16.28
CA ASP A 744 -7.98 -39.96 15.78
C ASP A 744 -8.11 -40.23 14.28
N LYS A 745 -9.32 -40.49 13.82
CA LYS A 745 -9.63 -40.81 12.44
C LYS A 745 -10.69 -39.88 11.89
N LEU A 746 -10.81 -39.91 10.57
CA LEU A 746 -11.86 -39.25 9.82
C LEU A 746 -12.84 -40.27 9.29
N ILE A 747 -14.11 -39.89 9.20
CA ILE A 747 -15.12 -40.55 8.40
C ILE A 747 -15.40 -39.74 7.16
N VAL A 748 -15.36 -40.39 6.01
CA VAL A 748 -15.52 -39.78 4.70
C VAL A 748 -16.75 -40.38 4.01
N TRP A 749 -17.70 -39.51 3.63
CA TRP A 749 -18.94 -39.88 2.97
C TRP A 749 -18.88 -39.56 1.50
N THR A 750 -19.35 -40.48 0.66
CA THR A 750 -19.32 -40.35 -0.79
C THR A 750 -20.73 -40.19 -1.37
N SER A 751 -20.83 -39.56 -2.54
CA SER A 751 -22.06 -39.41 -3.32
C SER A 751 -22.68 -40.73 -3.79
N LYS A 752 -21.92 -41.85 -3.69
CA LYS A 752 -22.37 -43.21 -4.02
C LYS A 752 -22.99 -43.96 -2.83
N ASN A 753 -23.43 -43.24 -1.81
CA ASN A 753 -24.02 -43.84 -0.60
C ASN A 753 -23.07 -44.79 0.14
N GLN A 754 -21.80 -44.45 0.19
CA GLN A 754 -20.76 -45.24 0.85
C GLN A 754 -19.97 -44.35 1.81
N TYR A 755 -19.38 -44.94 2.84
CA TYR A 755 -18.40 -44.28 3.71
C TYR A 755 -17.15 -45.15 3.90
N TYR A 756 -16.05 -44.51 4.28
CA TYR A 756 -14.83 -45.15 4.77
C TYR A 756 -14.17 -44.36 5.85
N ILE A 757 -13.33 -45.01 6.66
CA ILE A 757 -12.64 -44.38 7.79
C ILE A 757 -11.14 -44.35 7.47
N THR A 758 -10.52 -43.20 7.58
CA THR A 758 -9.11 -42.97 7.26
C THR A 758 -8.42 -42.17 8.36
N GLY A 759 -7.08 -42.10 8.33
CA GLY A 759 -6.28 -41.18 9.14
C GLY A 759 -6.42 -39.73 8.63
N TYR A 760 -5.88 -38.75 9.40
CA TYR A 760 -5.91 -37.32 9.08
C TYR A 760 -4.55 -36.82 8.55
N ASP A 761 -4.12 -37.30 7.40
CA ASP A 761 -2.92 -36.77 6.74
C ASP A 761 -3.26 -35.45 6.00
N LEU A 762 -2.61 -34.33 6.39
CA LEU A 762 -2.82 -33.00 5.78
C LEU A 762 -2.44 -32.99 4.27
N GLY A 763 -1.63 -33.93 3.81
CA GLY A 763 -1.28 -34.09 2.39
C GLY A 763 -2.32 -34.82 1.56
N GLN A 764 -3.31 -35.48 2.19
CA GLN A 764 -4.29 -36.31 1.52
C GLN A 764 -5.29 -35.48 0.71
N HIS A 765 -5.46 -35.87 -0.57
CA HIS A 765 -6.54 -35.39 -1.40
C HIS A 765 -7.71 -36.38 -1.37
N PHE A 766 -8.93 -35.89 -1.13
CA PHE A 766 -10.12 -36.72 -1.13
C PHE A 766 -10.72 -36.80 -2.55
N PRO A 767 -11.31 -37.97 -2.92
CA PRO A 767 -11.91 -38.17 -4.24
C PRO A 767 -13.03 -37.17 -4.54
N ASP A 768 -13.28 -36.94 -5.83
CA ASP A 768 -14.33 -36.05 -6.34
C ASP A 768 -15.75 -36.43 -5.85
N GLU A 769 -15.93 -37.68 -5.49
CA GLU A 769 -17.18 -38.24 -4.97
C GLU A 769 -17.40 -37.94 -3.48
N THR A 770 -16.46 -37.29 -2.79
CA THR A 770 -16.57 -36.93 -1.39
C THR A 770 -17.60 -35.82 -1.21
N VAL A 771 -18.58 -36.09 -0.34
CA VAL A 771 -19.69 -35.17 -0.02
C VAL A 771 -19.53 -34.54 1.35
N ARG A 772 -19.01 -35.34 2.33
CA ARG A 772 -18.86 -34.86 3.70
C ARG A 772 -17.64 -35.53 4.35
N VAL A 773 -16.90 -34.78 5.14
CA VAL A 773 -15.78 -35.24 5.98
C VAL A 773 -16.02 -34.78 7.41
N ASP A 774 -15.92 -35.68 8.37
CA ASP A 774 -16.07 -35.39 9.80
C ASP A 774 -15.00 -36.16 10.63
N ARG A 775 -14.78 -35.71 11.86
CA ARG A 775 -14.02 -36.51 12.84
C ARG A 775 -14.79 -37.76 13.17
N TYR A 776 -14.13 -38.91 13.05
CA TYR A 776 -14.72 -40.19 13.38
C TYR A 776 -14.83 -40.38 14.90
N ASP A 777 -16.02 -40.71 15.35
CA ASP A 777 -16.35 -41.10 16.70
C ASP A 777 -17.07 -42.46 16.64
N PRO A 778 -16.55 -43.55 17.26
CA PRO A 778 -17.18 -44.88 17.19
C PRO A 778 -18.55 -44.93 17.85
N ASP A 779 -18.83 -44.05 18.80
CA ASP A 779 -20.10 -43.98 19.54
C ASP A 779 -21.12 -43.03 18.93
N ARG A 780 -20.74 -42.34 17.84
CA ARG A 780 -21.61 -41.39 17.13
C ARG A 780 -22.69 -42.13 16.35
N ILE A 781 -23.94 -41.75 16.61
CA ILE A 781 -25.12 -42.31 15.95
C ILE A 781 -25.51 -41.40 14.81
N TYR A 782 -25.56 -41.95 13.60
CA TYR A 782 -26.04 -41.25 12.42
C TYR A 782 -27.49 -41.64 12.18
N SER A 783 -28.37 -40.65 12.10
CA SER A 783 -29.77 -40.76 11.74
C SER A 783 -29.98 -40.23 10.33
N LEU A 784 -30.41 -41.06 9.39
CA LEU A 784 -30.57 -40.67 8.01
C LEU A 784 -31.92 -41.03 7.41
N CYS A 785 -32.41 -40.22 6.51
CA CYS A 785 -33.60 -40.47 5.72
C CYS A 785 -33.22 -40.70 4.24
N TYR A 786 -33.92 -41.63 3.62
CA TYR A 786 -33.71 -41.96 2.23
C TYR A 786 -35.01 -42.37 1.54
N TYR A 787 -35.06 -42.25 0.23
CA TYR A 787 -36.18 -42.69 -0.60
C TYR A 787 -35.79 -44.00 -1.32
N ASP A 788 -36.60 -45.08 -1.12
CA ASP A 788 -36.44 -46.36 -1.80
C ASP A 788 -37.24 -46.32 -3.12
N ARG A 789 -36.52 -46.26 -4.25
CA ARG A 789 -37.12 -46.19 -5.59
C ARG A 789 -37.92 -47.43 -5.94
N GLY A 790 -37.52 -48.62 -5.45
CA GLY A 790 -38.18 -49.87 -5.70
C GLY A 790 -39.53 -49.95 -5.01
N GLN A 791 -39.63 -49.48 -3.77
CA GLN A 791 -40.85 -49.50 -2.98
C GLN A 791 -41.65 -48.21 -3.03
N ARG A 792 -40.98 -47.10 -3.49
CA ARG A 792 -41.58 -45.73 -3.58
C ARG A 792 -42.01 -45.16 -2.23
N TYR A 793 -41.25 -45.40 -1.17
CA TYR A 793 -41.49 -44.88 0.17
C TYR A 793 -40.21 -44.27 0.77
N TYR A 794 -40.42 -43.38 1.71
CA TYR A 794 -39.36 -42.79 2.51
C TYR A 794 -39.09 -43.62 3.77
N TYR A 795 -37.83 -43.85 4.09
CA TYR A 795 -37.38 -44.63 5.24
C TYR A 795 -36.41 -43.80 6.06
N MET A 796 -36.39 -44.06 7.39
CA MET A 796 -35.41 -43.57 8.32
C MET A 796 -34.69 -44.73 8.97
N LYS A 797 -33.39 -44.59 9.09
CA LYS A 797 -32.54 -45.56 9.82
C LYS A 797 -31.51 -44.86 10.68
N ARG A 798 -31.08 -45.56 11.74
CA ARG A 798 -30.03 -45.08 12.65
C ARG A 798 -29.00 -46.18 12.81
N PHE A 799 -27.72 -45.76 12.77
CA PHE A 799 -26.58 -46.65 12.87
C PHE A 799 -25.35 -45.97 13.39
N THR A 800 -24.40 -46.75 13.94
CA THR A 800 -23.02 -46.32 14.23
C THR A 800 -22.11 -46.78 13.08
N ALA A 801 -21.11 -46.00 12.72
CA ALA A 801 -20.20 -46.34 11.64
C ALA A 801 -19.15 -47.36 12.14
N GLU A 802 -19.05 -48.49 11.47
CA GLU A 802 -18.06 -49.55 11.80
C GLU A 802 -16.68 -49.17 11.25
N THR A 803 -15.62 -49.35 12.05
CA THR A 803 -14.24 -49.04 11.65
C THR A 803 -13.82 -49.91 10.46
N SER A 804 -13.66 -49.33 9.29
CA SER A 804 -13.18 -50.00 8.07
C SER A 804 -12.45 -49.07 7.15
N ASP A 805 -11.29 -49.47 6.68
CA ASP A 805 -10.54 -48.76 5.62
C ASP A 805 -11.11 -49.00 4.22
N ARG A 806 -12.11 -49.90 4.11
CA ARG A 806 -12.80 -50.22 2.85
C ARG A 806 -14.12 -49.47 2.81
N LEU A 807 -14.51 -49.11 1.59
CA LEU A 807 -15.81 -48.50 1.30
C LEU A 807 -16.93 -49.41 1.83
N GLN A 808 -17.81 -48.86 2.67
CA GLN A 808 -18.98 -49.53 3.27
C GLN A 808 -20.24 -48.83 2.70
N ALA A 809 -21.09 -49.64 2.03
CA ALA A 809 -22.35 -49.13 1.54
C ALA A 809 -23.33 -49.01 2.71
N PHE A 810 -23.91 -47.83 2.92
CA PHE A 810 -24.94 -47.60 3.91
C PHE A 810 -26.35 -47.56 3.32
N LEU A 811 -26.51 -47.42 2.00
CA LEU A 811 -27.73 -47.53 1.25
C LEU A 811 -27.53 -48.43 0.02
N ASP A 812 -28.62 -49.03 -0.46
CA ASP A 812 -28.68 -49.80 -1.69
C ASP A 812 -28.56 -48.85 -2.90
N GLU A 813 -28.10 -49.34 -4.06
CA GLU A 813 -27.98 -48.54 -5.29
C GLU A 813 -29.29 -47.91 -5.77
N ASP A 814 -30.43 -48.55 -5.44
CA ASP A 814 -31.78 -48.06 -5.79
C ASP A 814 -32.35 -47.06 -4.77
N ALA A 815 -31.57 -46.59 -3.83
CA ALA A 815 -32.01 -45.66 -2.80
C ALA A 815 -31.43 -44.24 -3.00
N ASP A 816 -32.31 -43.24 -2.92
CA ASP A 816 -31.92 -41.83 -2.94
C ASP A 816 -31.70 -41.36 -1.52
N PHE A 817 -30.50 -40.90 -1.22
CA PHE A 817 -30.19 -40.22 0.04
C PHE A 817 -30.92 -38.88 0.11
N VAL A 818 -31.53 -38.55 1.26
CA VAL A 818 -32.31 -37.31 1.44
C VAL A 818 -31.65 -36.38 2.44
N CYS A 819 -31.45 -36.79 3.69
CA CYS A 819 -30.81 -35.97 4.74
C CYS A 819 -30.23 -36.85 5.84
N VAL A 820 -29.27 -36.31 6.58
CA VAL A 820 -28.62 -36.97 7.73
C VAL A 820 -28.41 -35.98 8.86
N THR A 821 -28.56 -36.43 10.10
CA THR A 821 -28.09 -35.73 11.30
C THR A 821 -27.37 -36.69 12.23
N ASP A 822 -26.44 -36.15 12.99
CA ASP A 822 -25.75 -36.84 14.10
C ASP A 822 -26.10 -36.19 15.46
N CYS A 823 -27.07 -35.27 15.49
CA CYS A 823 -27.57 -34.61 16.68
C CYS A 823 -28.48 -35.54 17.47
N ARG A 824 -28.23 -35.64 18.79
CA ARG A 824 -29.09 -36.39 19.72
C ARG A 824 -30.35 -35.56 20.02
N GLY A 825 -31.50 -36.23 20.09
CA GLY A 825 -32.79 -35.57 20.36
C GLY A 825 -33.31 -34.73 19.19
N ALA A 826 -32.77 -34.92 17.98
CA ALA A 826 -33.29 -34.28 16.78
C ALA A 826 -34.71 -34.74 16.46
N GLN A 827 -35.54 -33.86 15.93
CA GLN A 827 -36.85 -34.15 15.40
C GLN A 827 -36.85 -34.14 13.88
N LEU A 828 -37.63 -35.00 13.24
CA LEU A 828 -37.78 -35.00 11.79
C LEU A 828 -39.13 -34.36 11.43
N GLU A 829 -39.08 -33.25 10.73
CA GLU A 829 -40.24 -32.59 10.12
C GLU A 829 -40.56 -33.23 8.77
N ILE A 830 -41.81 -33.68 8.61
CA ILE A 830 -42.31 -34.33 7.40
C ILE A 830 -43.39 -33.42 6.79
N ALA A 831 -43.09 -32.76 5.69
CA ALA A 831 -44.03 -31.95 4.92
C ALA A 831 -44.64 -32.77 3.78
N TYR A 832 -45.94 -32.60 3.51
CA TYR A 832 -46.71 -33.41 2.59
C TYR A 832 -47.05 -32.66 1.28
N LYS A 833 -47.29 -33.41 0.19
CA LYS A 833 -47.68 -32.86 -1.12
C LYS A 833 -48.90 -33.60 -1.71
N GLY A 834 -49.35 -33.10 -2.86
CA GLY A 834 -50.45 -33.72 -3.63
C GLY A 834 -51.81 -33.68 -2.89
N ALA A 835 -52.50 -34.82 -2.78
CA ALA A 835 -53.81 -34.93 -2.09
C ALA A 835 -53.68 -34.62 -0.57
N HIS A 836 -52.49 -34.57 -0.02
CA HIS A 836 -52.25 -34.37 1.40
C HIS A 836 -51.51 -33.03 1.70
N ALA A 837 -51.45 -32.12 0.74
CA ALA A 837 -50.73 -30.84 0.89
C ALA A 837 -51.30 -29.90 1.99
N THR A 838 -52.58 -30.10 2.38
CA THR A 838 -53.24 -29.35 3.46
C THR A 838 -53.00 -29.94 4.86
N ARG A 839 -52.34 -31.11 4.95
CA ARG A 839 -51.99 -31.74 6.22
C ARG A 839 -50.87 -30.95 6.89
N PRO A 840 -50.98 -30.62 8.18
CA PRO A 840 -49.84 -30.02 8.91
C PRO A 840 -48.63 -30.96 8.85
N ALA A 841 -47.45 -30.40 8.91
CA ALA A 841 -46.22 -31.16 8.97
C ALA A 841 -46.18 -32.00 10.25
N ASP A 842 -45.81 -33.28 10.14
CA ASP A 842 -45.61 -34.14 11.29
C ASP A 842 -44.17 -33.95 11.81
N LEU A 843 -44.03 -33.75 13.13
CA LEU A 843 -42.76 -33.77 13.83
C LEU A 843 -42.59 -35.13 14.47
N VAL A 844 -41.55 -35.85 14.12
CA VAL A 844 -41.23 -37.19 14.58
C VAL A 844 -39.97 -37.17 15.41
N ASP A 845 -40.06 -37.62 16.68
CA ASP A 845 -38.84 -37.82 17.48
C ASP A 845 -38.04 -38.99 16.89
N VAL A 846 -36.78 -38.65 16.54
CA VAL A 846 -35.88 -39.59 15.84
C VAL A 846 -35.44 -40.75 16.75
N ASP A 847 -35.23 -40.48 18.03
CA ASP A 847 -34.75 -41.47 19.02
C ASP A 847 -35.82 -42.48 19.37
N GLU A 848 -37.08 -42.07 19.49
CA GLU A 848 -38.25 -42.93 19.75
C GLU A 848 -38.69 -43.66 18.49
N PHE A 849 -38.56 -43.04 17.31
CA PHE A 849 -39.11 -43.60 16.07
C PHE A 849 -38.37 -44.87 15.61
N VAL A 850 -37.04 -44.88 15.63
CA VAL A 850 -36.23 -46.03 15.16
C VAL A 850 -35.00 -46.25 16.02
N GLY A 851 -34.78 -47.46 16.54
CA GLY A 851 -33.62 -47.84 17.29
C GLY A 851 -32.36 -47.98 16.43
N VAL A 852 -31.18 -47.82 17.05
CA VAL A 852 -29.87 -47.98 16.39
C VAL A 852 -29.66 -49.41 15.95
N LYS A 853 -29.27 -49.64 14.70
CA LYS A 853 -28.98 -50.92 14.07
C LYS A 853 -27.71 -50.86 13.23
N SER A 854 -27.29 -51.96 12.62
CA SER A 854 -26.15 -51.95 11.68
C SER A 854 -26.40 -51.05 10.49
N HIS A 855 -25.34 -50.46 9.94
CA HIS A 855 -25.36 -49.62 8.72
C HIS A 855 -26.04 -50.30 7.52
N ARG A 856 -26.14 -51.63 7.48
CA ARG A 856 -26.82 -52.43 6.43
C ARG A 856 -28.32 -52.61 6.66
N ALA A 857 -28.87 -52.22 7.81
CA ALA A 857 -30.29 -52.37 8.10
C ALA A 857 -31.13 -51.45 7.25
N LYS A 858 -32.31 -51.96 6.78
CA LYS A 858 -33.20 -51.19 5.90
C LYS A 858 -33.85 -49.98 6.58
N GLY A 859 -33.97 -49.94 7.87
CA GLY A 859 -34.67 -48.89 8.62
C GLY A 859 -36.19 -49.06 8.71
N LYS A 860 -36.90 -48.02 9.17
CA LYS A 860 -38.33 -47.97 9.36
C LYS A 860 -38.99 -47.00 8.39
N ARG A 861 -40.11 -47.39 7.73
CA ARG A 861 -40.85 -46.53 6.82
C ARG A 861 -41.45 -45.35 7.60
N LEU A 862 -41.22 -44.12 7.06
CA LEU A 862 -41.69 -42.89 7.68
C LEU A 862 -43.18 -42.69 7.58
N THR A 863 -43.72 -42.75 6.36
CA THR A 863 -45.13 -42.51 6.11
C THR A 863 -45.59 -43.25 4.84
N THR A 864 -46.89 -43.35 4.67
CA THR A 864 -47.58 -43.87 3.46
C THR A 864 -48.03 -42.72 2.55
N TYR A 865 -47.95 -41.48 3.01
CA TYR A 865 -48.38 -40.29 2.26
C TYR A 865 -47.30 -39.74 1.38
N ASP A 866 -47.69 -38.97 0.36
CA ASP A 866 -46.73 -38.29 -0.53
C ASP A 866 -45.98 -37.17 0.23
N VAL A 867 -44.65 -37.24 0.31
CA VAL A 867 -43.80 -36.32 1.03
C VAL A 867 -43.32 -35.21 0.08
N ALA A 868 -43.44 -33.97 0.50
CA ALA A 868 -42.93 -32.80 -0.18
C ALA A 868 -41.43 -32.55 0.21
N ALA A 869 -41.13 -32.57 1.51
CA ALA A 869 -39.81 -32.36 2.06
C ALA A 869 -39.65 -33.10 3.40
N LEU A 870 -38.37 -33.46 3.67
CA LEU A 870 -37.92 -33.99 4.96
C LEU A 870 -36.78 -33.08 5.46
N ARG A 871 -36.91 -32.65 6.72
CA ARG A 871 -35.92 -31.82 7.34
C ARG A 871 -35.71 -32.23 8.80
N PHE A 872 -34.45 -32.39 9.21
CA PHE A 872 -34.16 -32.54 10.64
C PHE A 872 -34.22 -31.15 11.30
N VAL A 873 -34.90 -31.07 12.44
CA VAL A 873 -34.96 -29.95 13.36
C VAL A 873 -34.11 -30.35 14.55
N GLU A 874 -32.95 -29.70 14.71
CA GLU A 874 -32.04 -29.95 15.80
C GLU A 874 -32.47 -29.12 17.02
N PRO A 875 -32.40 -29.66 18.26
CA PRO A 875 -32.70 -28.87 19.45
C PRO A 875 -31.68 -27.72 19.58
N GLU A 876 -32.13 -26.56 20.00
CA GLU A 876 -31.23 -25.44 20.32
C GLU A 876 -30.31 -25.90 21.45
N LEU A 877 -29.03 -26.06 21.19
CA LEU A 877 -28.03 -26.29 22.20
C LEU A 877 -27.96 -25.05 23.12
N PRO A 878 -27.97 -25.25 24.46
CA PRO A 878 -27.66 -24.13 25.36
C PRO A 878 -26.28 -23.56 24.98
N PRO A 879 -26.06 -22.22 25.03
CA PRO A 879 -24.78 -21.63 24.73
C PRO A 879 -23.70 -22.29 25.58
N GLU A 880 -22.59 -22.69 24.98
CA GLU A 880 -21.42 -23.17 25.71
C GLU A 880 -21.03 -22.08 26.72
N PRO A 881 -20.75 -22.45 28.00
CA PRO A 881 -20.28 -21.47 28.95
C PRO A 881 -19.00 -20.84 28.41
N ASP A 882 -18.97 -19.52 28.38
CA ASP A 882 -17.83 -18.71 27.98
C ASP A 882 -16.57 -19.26 28.64
N GLY A 883 -15.58 -19.63 27.82
CA GLY A 883 -14.33 -20.20 28.28
C GLY A 883 -13.66 -19.26 29.28
N GLU A 884 -13.41 -19.74 30.49
CA GLU A 884 -12.56 -19.09 31.48
C GLU A 884 -11.22 -18.74 30.80
N GLU A 885 -10.89 -17.45 30.77
CA GLU A 885 -9.54 -16.99 30.47
C GLU A 885 -8.56 -17.62 31.43
N VAL A 886 -7.70 -18.49 30.93
CA VAL A 886 -6.56 -19.02 31.65
C VAL A 886 -5.54 -17.89 31.81
N PRO A 887 -5.18 -17.50 33.06
CA PRO A 887 -4.12 -16.50 33.25
C PRO A 887 -2.79 -17.05 32.74
N SER A 888 -2.06 -16.26 31.99
CA SER A 888 -0.70 -16.56 31.55
C SER A 888 0.23 -16.65 32.74
N ASP A 889 0.77 -17.83 32.97
CA ASP A 889 1.81 -18.09 33.96
C ASP A 889 3.09 -17.32 33.64
N GLY A 890 3.45 -16.47 34.58
CA GLY A 890 4.77 -15.84 34.66
C GLY A 890 5.83 -16.82 35.19
N ASP A 891 7.05 -16.55 34.82
CA ASP A 891 8.29 -17.25 35.13
C ASP A 891 8.44 -17.79 36.59
N PRO A 892 9.01 -18.97 36.76
CA PRO A 892 9.40 -19.45 38.07
C PRO A 892 10.92 -19.30 38.30
N ASP A 893 11.30 -18.41 39.19
CA ASP A 893 12.58 -18.59 39.93
C ASP A 893 12.42 -18.13 41.38
N GLY A 894 12.73 -19.03 42.31
CA GLY A 894 13.11 -18.67 43.69
C GLY A 894 12.47 -19.41 44.86
N ALA A 895 13.09 -20.55 45.18
CA ALA A 895 13.44 -21.05 46.54
C ALA A 895 12.44 -21.17 47.72
N PHE A 896 12.25 -22.42 48.11
CA PHE A 896 12.18 -23.05 49.46
C PHE A 896 11.48 -22.36 50.63
N GLY A 897 10.54 -23.11 51.24
CA GLY A 897 10.27 -23.01 52.69
C GLY A 897 8.88 -23.52 53.13
N GLY A 898 8.89 -24.64 53.77
CA GLY A 898 7.82 -25.53 54.21
C GLY A 898 6.74 -24.98 55.17
N GLY A 899 5.70 -25.77 55.30
CA GLY A 899 4.80 -25.74 56.46
C GLY A 899 3.29 -25.81 56.08
N ASN A 900 2.73 -26.97 56.24
CA ASN A 900 1.31 -27.30 56.32
C ASN A 900 0.90 -27.32 57.81
N PRO A 901 -0.37 -27.55 58.26
CA PRO A 901 -1.72 -27.27 57.72
C PRO A 901 -2.70 -26.68 58.78
N ALA A 902 -3.94 -26.51 58.43
CA ALA A 902 -5.17 -26.75 59.18
C ALA A 902 -6.21 -25.64 59.30
N ALA A 903 -7.35 -25.97 58.77
CA ALA A 903 -8.68 -25.99 59.38
C ALA A 903 -9.54 -24.71 59.46
N ALA A 904 -10.67 -24.87 58.84
CA ALA A 904 -12.05 -24.61 59.29
C ALA A 904 -12.65 -23.22 59.22
N ALA A 905 -13.68 -23.11 58.43
CA ALA A 905 -15.09 -22.89 58.75
C ALA A 905 -15.63 -21.47 58.93
N ASP A 906 -16.72 -21.25 58.21
CA ASP A 906 -17.95 -20.57 58.55
C ASP A 906 -18.03 -19.05 58.55
N GLY A 907 -19.10 -18.58 57.86
CA GLY A 907 -19.93 -17.50 58.34
C GLY A 907 -20.26 -16.33 57.46
N ALA A 908 -21.30 -16.50 56.71
CA ALA A 908 -22.50 -15.62 56.54
C ALA A 908 -22.38 -14.10 56.60
N ALA A 909 -22.89 -13.47 55.57
CA ALA A 909 -24.00 -12.51 55.45
C ALA A 909 -23.77 -10.99 55.68
N VAL A 910 -24.30 -10.27 54.69
CA VAL A 910 -25.13 -9.05 54.75
C VAL A 910 -24.44 -7.66 54.83
N GLY A 911 -24.77 -6.85 53.81
CA GLY A 911 -25.28 -5.49 54.03
C GLY A 911 -24.45 -4.33 53.60
N SER A 912 -24.93 -3.76 52.51
CA SER A 912 -25.36 -2.34 52.29
C SER A 912 -24.38 -1.19 52.43
N GLU A 913 -24.42 -0.43 51.41
CA GLU A 913 -24.60 1.04 51.28
C GLU A 913 -23.45 1.99 51.62
N ASP A 914 -23.18 2.75 50.67
CA ASP A 914 -23.27 4.22 50.54
C ASP A 914 -21.99 5.09 50.66
N ALA A 915 -21.87 5.89 49.64
CA ALA A 915 -21.50 7.31 49.56
C ALA A 915 -20.15 7.84 50.02
N GLY A 916 -19.56 8.55 49.11
CA GLY A 916 -19.14 9.90 49.41
C GLY A 916 -17.67 10.28 49.38
N ASN A 917 -17.35 10.88 48.29
CA ASN A 917 -16.81 12.26 48.20
C ASN A 917 -15.40 12.62 48.67
N ALA A 918 -14.69 13.24 47.72
CA ALA A 918 -13.89 14.46 47.80
C ALA A 918 -12.50 14.44 48.47
N GLY A 919 -11.58 14.98 47.73
CA GLY A 919 -10.74 16.03 48.29
C GLY A 919 -9.22 15.83 48.15
N ASN A 920 -8.71 16.40 47.10
CA ASN A 920 -7.76 17.52 47.11
C ASN A 920 -6.36 17.40 47.74
N ALA A 921 -5.43 17.85 46.91
CA ALA A 921 -4.34 18.81 47.17
C ALA A 921 -2.92 18.30 47.48
N SER A 922 -2.11 18.70 46.55
CA SER A 922 -0.88 19.51 46.69
C SER A 922 0.39 18.91 47.29
N GLY A 923 1.45 19.11 46.53
CA GLY A 923 2.63 19.80 47.01
C GLY A 923 3.93 19.06 46.85
N ASN A 924 4.66 19.42 45.85
CA ASN A 924 5.81 20.32 45.81
C ASN A 924 7.18 19.77 46.25
N ALA A 925 8.16 20.01 45.33
CA ALA A 925 9.58 20.36 45.52
C ALA A 925 10.50 19.25 46.07
N GLY A 926 11.64 19.01 45.54
CA GLY A 926 12.67 19.82 44.95
C GLY A 926 14.03 19.17 45.20
N HIS A 927 14.90 19.51 44.30
CA HIS A 927 16.39 19.67 44.45
C HIS A 927 17.33 18.48 44.51
N ALA A 928 18.15 18.44 43.42
CA ALA A 928 19.60 18.70 43.37
C ALA A 928 20.52 17.60 43.98
N GLY A 929 21.46 17.09 43.21
CA GLY A 929 22.70 17.66 42.85
C GLY A 929 23.80 16.61 42.88
N HIS A 930 24.71 16.73 41.96
CA HIS A 930 26.16 16.58 42.00
C HIS A 930 26.86 15.21 41.90
N ASP A 931 27.68 15.17 40.82
CA ASP A 931 29.11 14.82 40.74
C ASP A 931 29.57 13.39 41.04
N GLY A 932 30.42 12.77 40.32
CA GLY A 932 31.58 13.16 39.56
C GLY A 932 32.49 11.95 39.37
N HIS A 933 33.30 12.03 38.34
CA HIS A 933 34.63 11.46 38.13
C HIS A 933 34.83 9.95 37.89
N ALA A 934 35.32 9.59 36.72
CA ALA A 934 36.68 9.55 36.19
C ALA A 934 37.43 8.21 36.32
N GLY A 935 38.07 7.79 35.24
CA GLY A 935 39.30 6.98 35.25
C GLY A 935 39.33 5.85 34.23
N ASN A 936 39.84 6.10 33.07
CA ASN A 936 41.19 5.79 32.56
C ASN A 936 41.57 4.30 32.34
N GLY A 937 42.05 4.04 31.13
CA GLY A 937 43.24 3.27 30.83
C GLY A 937 42.93 2.04 29.93
N ALA A 938 43.43 1.91 28.80
CA ALA A 938 44.64 1.93 28.07
C ALA A 938 44.67 0.78 27.05
N VAL A 939 45.07 1.11 25.84
CA VAL A 939 45.47 0.23 24.71
C VAL A 939 46.91 -0.32 25.04
N PRO A 940 47.41 -1.46 24.55
CA PRO A 940 48.02 -1.57 23.24
C PRO A 940 47.81 -2.97 22.58
N GLY A 941 48.14 -3.30 21.36
CA GLY A 941 49.11 -2.94 20.38
C GLY A 941 49.14 -4.04 19.31
N ASN A 942 49.41 -3.66 18.08
CA ASN A 942 49.73 -4.48 16.92
C ASN A 942 51.15 -5.09 17.02
N PRO A 943 51.55 -6.19 16.32
CA PRO A 943 52.31 -5.97 15.09
C PRO A 943 52.20 -7.03 13.95
N GLU A 944 52.34 -6.50 12.73
CA GLU A 944 53.21 -6.90 11.59
C GLU A 944 53.16 -8.32 10.97
N GLY A 945 53.10 -8.26 9.61
CA GLY A 945 53.26 -9.32 8.64
C GLY A 945 54.69 -9.95 8.52
N PRO A 946 55.03 -10.67 7.44
CA PRO A 946 55.13 -10.16 6.06
C PRO A 946 54.96 -11.18 4.89
N ALA A 947 54.78 -10.60 3.71
CA ALA A 947 55.21 -10.89 2.35
C ALA A 947 55.68 -12.28 1.87
N GLY A 948 55.32 -12.59 0.61
CA GLY A 948 56.12 -13.40 -0.26
C GLY A 948 55.49 -14.08 -1.44
N ASN A 949 55.55 -13.46 -2.61
CA ASN A 949 56.01 -13.93 -3.91
C ASN A 949 55.18 -14.82 -4.82
N VAL A 950 54.92 -14.27 -6.02
CA VAL A 950 54.67 -14.81 -7.38
C VAL A 950 55.97 -15.52 -7.91
N PRO A 951 55.94 -16.45 -8.89
CA PRO A 951 55.60 -16.30 -10.29
C PRO A 951 55.02 -17.60 -10.93
N GLY A 952 54.39 -17.66 -12.06
CA GLY A 952 54.66 -17.29 -13.41
C GLY A 952 54.16 -18.32 -14.40
N ALA A 953 53.68 -17.87 -15.51
CA ALA A 953 53.87 -18.25 -16.90
C ALA A 953 53.21 -19.47 -17.57
N ALA A 954 52.43 -19.13 -18.59
CA ALA A 954 52.52 -19.51 -20.01
C ALA A 954 51.85 -20.76 -20.56
N GLY A 955 51.10 -20.53 -21.64
CA GLY A 955 51.13 -21.26 -22.89
C GLY A 955 49.80 -21.71 -23.47
N ARG A 956 49.23 -21.00 -24.46
CA ARG A 956 49.12 -21.34 -25.91
C ARG A 956 48.50 -22.72 -26.20
N ASP A 957 47.62 -22.96 -27.13
CA ASP A 957 47.22 -22.60 -28.49
C ASP A 957 45.92 -23.31 -28.83
N ALA A 958 44.98 -22.72 -29.48
CA ALA A 958 44.71 -22.59 -30.92
C ALA A 958 43.78 -23.64 -31.57
N VAL A 959 42.88 -23.16 -32.46
CA VAL A 959 42.37 -23.74 -33.71
C VAL A 959 41.16 -24.71 -33.60
N SER A 960 40.07 -24.61 -34.29
CA SER A 960 39.47 -23.89 -35.41
C SER A 960 38.15 -24.59 -35.87
N ARG A 961 37.28 -23.83 -36.51
CA ARG A 961 36.36 -24.15 -37.62
C ARG A 961 35.24 -25.18 -37.39
N THR A 962 34.04 -25.03 -37.85
CA THR A 962 33.29 -24.50 -39.00
C THR A 962 31.82 -24.89 -38.85
N GLY A 963 30.91 -24.14 -39.40
CA GLY A 963 29.83 -24.60 -40.22
C GLY A 963 28.45 -23.98 -40.02
N LYS A 964 28.07 -23.04 -40.87
CA LYS A 964 26.68 -22.63 -41.18
C LYS A 964 26.10 -23.66 -42.19
N PRO A 965 24.78 -23.74 -42.54
CA PRO A 965 23.91 -22.60 -42.88
C PRO A 965 22.39 -22.71 -42.58
N ALA A 966 21.75 -21.59 -42.56
CA ALA A 966 20.67 -21.06 -43.44
C ALA A 966 19.22 -21.52 -43.21
N ALA A 967 18.33 -20.66 -43.04
CA ALA A 967 17.33 -19.85 -43.75
C ALA A 967 15.95 -20.04 -43.09
N ALA A 968 15.10 -19.05 -42.83
CA ALA A 968 14.38 -18.14 -43.70
C ALA A 968 13.56 -17.15 -42.85
N LYS A 969 13.41 -15.95 -43.42
CA LYS A 969 12.51 -14.83 -43.00
C LYS A 969 11.03 -15.13 -43.38
N PRO A 970 10.00 -14.33 -43.04
CA PRO A 970 9.98 -12.86 -43.18
C PRO A 970 9.15 -11.99 -42.17
N VAL A 971 9.45 -10.68 -42.23
CA VAL A 971 8.67 -9.44 -42.31
C VAL A 971 7.92 -8.95 -41.05
N ALA A 972 8.36 -7.95 -40.36
CA ALA A 972 8.40 -6.51 -40.46
C ALA A 972 7.09 -5.80 -40.07
N ALA A 973 7.12 -4.99 -39.02
CA ALA A 973 6.60 -3.64 -38.99
C ALA A 973 7.29 -2.83 -37.91
N THR A 974 7.95 -1.80 -38.36
CA THR A 974 8.61 -0.72 -37.67
C THR A 974 7.61 0.27 -37.12
N HIS A 975 7.79 0.74 -35.90
CA HIS A 975 7.65 2.19 -35.65
C HIS A 975 8.62 2.58 -34.54
N GLY A 976 9.52 3.46 -34.92
CA GLY A 976 10.56 4.02 -34.11
C GLY A 976 10.03 5.13 -33.21
N LEU A 977 10.64 5.22 -32.07
CA LEU A 977 10.61 6.38 -31.17
C LEU A 977 11.56 7.45 -31.72
N PRO A 978 11.17 8.73 -31.73
CA PRO A 978 12.13 9.81 -31.96
C PRO A 978 12.84 10.18 -30.67
N GLN A 979 14.14 10.10 -30.72
CA GLN A 979 15.03 10.73 -29.77
C GLN A 979 15.31 12.17 -30.20
N SER A 980 15.60 13.00 -29.20
CA SER A 980 16.30 14.28 -29.22
C SER A 980 15.45 15.54 -29.43
N GLY A 981 15.26 16.27 -28.33
CA GLY A 981 15.06 17.72 -28.32
C GLY A 981 16.37 18.41 -27.95
N THR A 982 16.89 19.13 -28.89
CA THR A 982 18.07 20.00 -28.72
C THR A 982 17.68 21.25 -27.94
N VAL A 983 18.41 21.53 -26.89
CA VAL A 983 18.36 22.80 -26.15
C VAL A 983 19.30 23.78 -26.86
N ALA A 984 18.77 24.93 -27.25
CA ALA A 984 19.57 25.98 -27.84
C ALA A 984 20.65 26.48 -26.86
N GLY A 985 21.91 26.26 -27.19
CA GLY A 985 23.04 26.62 -26.32
C GLY A 985 23.80 25.41 -25.77
N GLY A 986 23.47 24.18 -26.20
CA GLY A 986 24.03 22.95 -25.62
C GLY A 986 25.40 22.58 -26.13
N VAL A 987 26.24 22.18 -25.20
CA VAL A 987 27.40 21.31 -25.43
C VAL A 987 26.92 19.89 -25.26
N GLU A 988 26.97 19.11 -26.34
CA GLU A 988 26.73 17.67 -26.28
C GLU A 988 27.81 16.97 -25.46
N PHE A 989 27.39 16.17 -24.46
CA PHE A 989 28.25 15.24 -23.79
C PHE A 989 27.90 13.81 -24.25
N GLU A 990 28.77 13.23 -25.08
CA GLU A 990 28.79 11.78 -25.26
C GLU A 990 29.41 11.14 -24.03
N ILE A 991 28.65 10.34 -23.32
CA ILE A 991 29.14 9.42 -22.29
C ILE A 991 29.39 8.09 -22.99
N GLU A 992 30.64 7.80 -23.36
CA GLU A 992 31.06 6.45 -23.70
C GLU A 992 30.80 5.53 -22.49
N ARG A 993 29.89 4.62 -22.65
CA ARG A 993 29.71 3.49 -21.71
C ARG A 993 30.89 2.55 -21.90
N ALA A 994 31.83 2.60 -20.99
CA ALA A 994 32.77 1.53 -20.77
C ALA A 994 32.00 0.26 -20.36
N LYS A 995 32.12 -0.79 -21.15
CA LYS A 995 31.70 -2.16 -20.78
C LYS A 995 32.71 -2.64 -19.72
N GLY A 996 32.25 -2.80 -18.52
CA GLY A 996 32.98 -3.43 -17.42
C GLY A 996 31.97 -3.90 -16.39
N ASP A 997 32.06 -5.15 -16.11
CA ASP A 997 31.19 -6.00 -15.32
C ASP A 997 30.81 -5.50 -13.91
N ALA A 998 29.62 -5.98 -13.51
CA ALA A 998 29.22 -6.39 -12.17
C ALA A 998 28.83 -5.30 -11.14
N ASP A 999 27.55 -5.33 -10.81
CA ASP A 999 26.96 -5.29 -9.48
C ASP A 999 27.91 -4.97 -8.32
N GLU A 1000 28.02 -3.69 -8.03
CA GLU A 1000 28.15 -3.20 -6.66
C GLU A 1000 27.05 -2.18 -6.40
N MET A 1001 26.00 -2.65 -5.74
CA MET A 1001 25.00 -1.78 -5.14
C MET A 1001 25.68 -0.97 -4.05
N ILE A 1002 25.75 0.33 -4.27
CA ILE A 1002 26.20 1.30 -3.25
C ILE A 1002 25.15 1.26 -2.12
N ASP A 1003 25.62 0.94 -0.93
CA ASP A 1003 24.85 0.90 0.30
C ASP A 1003 24.17 2.27 0.56
N PRO A 1004 22.86 2.30 0.76
CA PRO A 1004 22.11 3.53 1.04
C PRO A 1004 22.56 4.28 2.31
N GLU A 1005 23.33 3.66 3.19
CA GLU A 1005 23.81 4.31 4.42
C GLU A 1005 24.99 5.26 4.20
N GLN A 1006 25.65 5.26 3.04
CA GLN A 1006 26.74 6.17 2.75
C GLN A 1006 26.31 7.54 2.19
N LEU A 1007 25.03 7.77 1.98
CA LEU A 1007 24.47 9.06 1.50
C LEU A 1007 24.04 10.02 2.64
N ASN A 1008 24.33 9.71 3.89
CA ASN A 1008 23.91 10.53 5.05
C ASN A 1008 24.96 11.62 5.46
N LEU A 1009 25.86 12.02 4.59
CA LEU A 1009 26.89 13.04 4.89
C LEU A 1009 26.80 14.27 3.98
N PHE A 1010 25.57 14.64 3.54
CA PHE A 1010 25.35 15.97 2.95
C PHE A 1010 23.94 16.46 3.22
#